data_17eff8d363a8fc40db7ff0f67fbbb589
#
_entry.id   17eff8d363a8fc40db7ff0f67fbbb589
#
_cell.length_a   1.000
_cell.length_b   1.000
_cell.length_c   1.000
_cell.angle_alpha   90.00
_cell.angle_beta   90.00
_cell.angle_gamma   90.00
#
_symmetry.space_group_name_H-M   'P 1'
#
loop_
_entity.id
_entity.type
_entity.pdbx_description
1 polymer ?
#
loop_
_entity_poly.entity_id
_entity_poly.type
_entity_poly.pdbx_seq_one_letter_code
_entity_poly.pdbx_strand_id
1 'polypeptide(L)'
;MLSDKFREYSLRKYAARRDCIAKSTANKISAYSGDMRTALEYLYGTLPLDDVRFTPFEWMEEACAAALETREGNQYGVDIPEDIFAQYVLCPRVNNERAQRHRRFFAEKLKARVQGKSIADAALSVNLWCCEQVTYHSSDDRTEGPITAYLSGIGRCGEESAFAVCALRSVGIPARQVYSPWWSHCDDNHAWVEVYTGDGWHYMGACEPEYELDRGWFMAASRRAMLVHSRAFSSYAADGLAGEELIEKRGEAYLFNQTARYADTVELNISVIRGNAAVCGAKVHIQLLNMAAYRDIAVLTTDGEGRAQLRCGKGSIHISIEHNGAYFERDIDTSICTEVMCKPGEFVQGYTSGIFRAPQSAPSNRTAADKAKQAEMKAATINAAALRERRINAYYDEFTASHKCSEVWLPYIRAARGNADEIGAFLLLQGEADMPYALKMLQTISEKDMRDTDAAALMYHMKRVLPNKHGMDDSLFINYVLCPHIGMEPICKWDEEGLSMLDANSAAVAKLRLSGMPARLSPATGAAEYMQNGRWMPLNAVPMGRLELAGDGLKQGESWALTRLKDGEYLPLNMGELPLCMDIPAGKYALMVTNRLPSGDQQYVANRFELAEGERLGFTLARPKAELSELLGHTALCDAIVYDKHGQAFPLASLCAGNAALIAFLQPGGEPTEHFLNELYDAYERLSAVCRVVIVLPSSGSSSLAYARFADKYGRIDTYIDADEVQEPLARAAFKEPGDYPLLFLMGGYPDCRFASAGYSVGSVELIIKLAALI
;
A
#
# COMPACT_ATOMS: atom_id res chain seq x y z
N MET A 1 -35.42 -10.61 -5.82
CA MET A 1 -35.48 -10.01 -7.18
C MET A 1 -34.89 -8.62 -7.16
N LEU A 2 -34.18 -8.24 -8.21
CA LEU A 2 -33.61 -6.90 -8.38
C LEU A 2 -34.72 -5.93 -8.81
N SER A 3 -34.66 -4.67 -8.35
CA SER A 3 -35.69 -3.67 -8.63
C SER A 3 -35.68 -3.20 -10.09
N ASP A 4 -36.80 -2.65 -10.54
CA ASP A 4 -36.89 -2.07 -11.89
C ASP A 4 -35.91 -0.86 -12.04
N LYS A 5 -35.71 -0.06 -10.98
CA LYS A 5 -34.77 1.04 -10.96
C LYS A 5 -33.32 0.54 -11.25
N PHE A 6 -32.95 -0.57 -10.62
CA PHE A 6 -31.60 -1.15 -10.84
C PHE A 6 -31.47 -1.75 -12.24
N ARG A 7 -32.53 -2.38 -12.77
CA ARG A 7 -32.59 -2.92 -14.14
C ARG A 7 -32.42 -1.81 -15.17
N GLU A 8 -33.14 -0.70 -15.03
CA GLU A 8 -33.01 0.46 -15.95
C GLU A 8 -31.62 1.07 -15.89
N TYR A 9 -31.07 1.23 -14.68
CA TYR A 9 -29.71 1.73 -14.50
C TYR A 9 -28.69 0.82 -15.18
N SER A 10 -28.75 -0.49 -14.95
CA SER A 10 -27.83 -1.49 -15.49
C SER A 10 -27.87 -1.51 -17.02
N LEU A 11 -29.07 -1.55 -17.59
CA LEU A 11 -29.28 -1.52 -19.05
C LEU A 11 -28.73 -0.24 -19.68
N ARG A 12 -28.98 0.92 -19.07
CA ARG A 12 -28.48 2.22 -19.56
C ARG A 12 -26.95 2.25 -19.58
N LYS A 13 -26.31 1.78 -18.48
CA LYS A 13 -24.83 1.74 -18.38
C LYS A 13 -24.22 0.77 -19.39
N TYR A 14 -24.80 -0.42 -19.52
CA TYR A 14 -24.40 -1.42 -20.50
C TYR A 14 -24.54 -0.91 -21.94
N ALA A 15 -25.67 -0.26 -22.28
CA ALA A 15 -25.90 0.31 -23.60
C ALA A 15 -24.87 1.40 -23.94
N ALA A 16 -24.50 2.24 -22.98
CA ALA A 16 -23.50 3.28 -23.15
C ALA A 16 -22.08 2.75 -23.43
N ARG A 17 -21.80 1.49 -23.11
CA ARG A 17 -20.49 0.83 -23.32
C ARG A 17 -20.53 -0.28 -24.36
N ARG A 18 -21.63 -0.40 -25.09
CA ARG A 18 -21.86 -1.52 -26.02
C ARG A 18 -20.73 -1.72 -27.03
N ASP A 19 -20.14 -0.65 -27.51
CA ASP A 19 -19.06 -0.68 -28.50
C ASP A 19 -17.69 -1.12 -27.92
N CYS A 20 -17.54 -1.07 -26.60
CA CYS A 20 -16.34 -1.57 -25.89
C CYS A 20 -16.45 -3.05 -25.56
N ILE A 21 -17.60 -3.68 -25.73
CA ILE A 21 -17.88 -5.08 -25.35
C ILE A 21 -17.84 -5.96 -26.62
N ALA A 22 -17.05 -7.03 -26.60
CA ALA A 22 -16.97 -7.98 -27.70
C ALA A 22 -18.34 -8.53 -28.09
N LYS A 23 -18.60 -8.69 -29.39
CA LYS A 23 -19.88 -9.24 -29.90
C LYS A 23 -20.23 -10.61 -29.32
N SER A 24 -19.23 -11.48 -29.17
CA SER A 24 -19.39 -12.80 -28.54
C SER A 24 -19.88 -12.70 -27.10
N THR A 25 -19.29 -11.83 -26.30
CA THR A 25 -19.67 -11.56 -24.91
C THR A 25 -21.11 -11.00 -24.83
N ALA A 26 -21.43 -10.01 -25.67
CA ALA A 26 -22.78 -9.44 -25.71
C ALA A 26 -23.84 -10.46 -26.11
N ASN A 27 -23.55 -11.40 -27.02
CA ASN A 27 -24.45 -12.49 -27.37
C ASN A 27 -24.64 -13.45 -26.20
N LYS A 28 -23.59 -13.76 -25.43
CA LYS A 28 -23.69 -14.56 -24.20
C LYS A 28 -24.60 -13.86 -23.17
N ILE A 29 -24.41 -12.55 -22.92
CA ILE A 29 -25.26 -11.77 -21.99
C ILE A 29 -26.72 -11.80 -22.44
N SER A 30 -27.01 -11.62 -23.73
CA SER A 30 -28.38 -11.60 -24.26
C SER A 30 -29.12 -12.94 -24.15
N ALA A 31 -28.39 -14.06 -23.95
CA ALA A 31 -28.97 -15.37 -23.72
C ALA A 31 -29.57 -15.53 -22.31
N TYR A 32 -29.21 -14.65 -21.37
CA TYR A 32 -29.78 -14.64 -20.02
C TYR A 32 -31.04 -13.78 -19.95
N SER A 33 -31.81 -13.98 -18.88
CA SER A 33 -33.01 -13.21 -18.55
C SER A 33 -33.07 -12.91 -17.05
N GLY A 34 -33.99 -12.06 -16.62
CA GLY A 34 -34.25 -11.76 -15.21
C GLY A 34 -33.03 -11.15 -14.51
N ASP A 35 -32.85 -11.48 -13.25
CA ASP A 35 -31.81 -10.89 -12.37
C ASP A 35 -30.39 -11.22 -12.86
N MET A 36 -30.15 -12.40 -13.43
CA MET A 36 -28.86 -12.78 -13.95
C MET A 36 -28.43 -11.87 -15.11
N ARG A 37 -29.33 -11.60 -16.06
CA ARG A 37 -29.04 -10.66 -17.14
C ARG A 37 -28.74 -9.27 -16.61
N THR A 38 -29.56 -8.77 -15.67
CA THR A 38 -29.37 -7.47 -15.05
C THR A 38 -28.02 -7.35 -14.36
N ALA A 39 -27.61 -8.38 -13.61
CA ALA A 39 -26.32 -8.41 -12.93
C ALA A 39 -25.13 -8.37 -13.92
N LEU A 40 -25.21 -9.14 -15.02
CA LEU A 40 -24.20 -9.10 -16.09
C LEU A 40 -24.16 -7.71 -16.76
N GLU A 41 -25.32 -7.14 -17.13
CA GLU A 41 -25.40 -5.79 -17.71
C GLU A 41 -24.81 -4.74 -16.75
N TYR A 42 -25.04 -4.89 -15.43
CA TYR A 42 -24.44 -4.01 -14.43
C TYR A 42 -22.91 -4.10 -14.42
N LEU A 43 -22.34 -5.31 -14.31
CA LEU A 43 -20.88 -5.47 -14.27
C LEU A 43 -20.21 -4.96 -15.55
N TYR A 44 -20.70 -5.36 -16.72
CA TYR A 44 -20.16 -4.91 -18.00
C TYR A 44 -20.37 -3.41 -18.27
N GLY A 45 -21.39 -2.82 -17.66
CA GLY A 45 -21.69 -1.40 -17.76
C GLY A 45 -20.90 -0.51 -16.80
N THR A 46 -20.29 -1.05 -15.75
CA THR A 46 -19.73 -0.24 -14.65
C THR A 46 -18.27 -0.53 -14.31
N LEU A 47 -17.79 -1.77 -14.46
CA LEU A 47 -16.41 -2.14 -14.16
C LEU A 47 -15.39 -1.41 -15.06
N PRO A 48 -14.12 -1.30 -14.66
CA PRO A 48 -13.04 -0.80 -15.51
C PRO A 48 -13.04 -1.46 -16.89
N LEU A 49 -12.66 -0.72 -17.93
CA LEU A 49 -12.67 -1.24 -19.30
C LEU A 49 -11.72 -2.43 -19.48
N ASP A 50 -10.63 -2.48 -18.73
CA ASP A 50 -9.69 -3.59 -18.76
C ASP A 50 -10.33 -4.87 -18.22
N ASP A 51 -11.11 -4.78 -17.14
CA ASP A 51 -11.91 -5.93 -16.65
C ASP A 51 -12.92 -6.40 -17.69
N VAL A 52 -13.59 -5.46 -18.35
CA VAL A 52 -14.62 -5.76 -19.38
C VAL A 52 -13.99 -6.45 -20.60
N ARG A 53 -12.75 -6.12 -20.94
CA ARG A 53 -12.04 -6.63 -22.12
C ARG A 53 -11.29 -7.94 -21.86
N PHE A 54 -10.60 -8.02 -20.71
CA PHE A 54 -9.61 -9.07 -20.46
C PHE A 54 -10.07 -10.13 -19.45
N THR A 55 -11.14 -9.89 -18.67
CA THR A 55 -11.66 -10.93 -17.78
C THR A 55 -12.53 -11.92 -18.55
N PRO A 56 -12.27 -13.25 -18.46
CA PRO A 56 -13.11 -14.26 -19.09
C PRO A 56 -14.58 -14.12 -18.69
N PHE A 57 -15.48 -14.27 -19.66
CA PHE A 57 -16.93 -14.16 -19.41
C PHE A 57 -17.40 -15.07 -18.28
N GLU A 58 -16.89 -16.28 -18.24
CA GLU A 58 -17.25 -17.31 -17.26
C GLU A 58 -16.93 -16.91 -15.81
N TRP A 59 -15.94 -16.03 -15.62
CA TRP A 59 -15.61 -15.48 -14.29
C TRP A 59 -16.65 -14.44 -13.86
N MET A 60 -17.07 -13.57 -14.78
CA MET A 60 -18.13 -12.58 -14.52
C MET A 60 -19.48 -13.26 -14.31
N GLU A 61 -19.78 -14.30 -15.08
CA GLU A 61 -20.97 -15.14 -14.92
C GLU A 61 -21.00 -15.77 -13.53
N GLU A 62 -19.92 -16.42 -13.11
CA GLU A 62 -19.80 -17.02 -11.78
C GLU A 62 -19.98 -15.98 -10.67
N ALA A 63 -19.37 -14.81 -10.82
CA ALA A 63 -19.46 -13.73 -9.84
C ALA A 63 -20.91 -13.26 -9.67
N CYS A 64 -21.65 -13.09 -10.78
CA CYS A 64 -23.08 -12.75 -10.76
C CYS A 64 -23.92 -13.84 -10.11
N ALA A 65 -23.77 -15.09 -10.55
CA ALA A 65 -24.56 -16.22 -10.05
C ALA A 65 -24.36 -16.41 -8.54
N ALA A 66 -23.10 -16.44 -8.09
CA ALA A 66 -22.80 -16.60 -6.67
C ALA A 66 -23.34 -15.45 -5.81
N ALA A 67 -23.27 -14.20 -6.28
CA ALA A 67 -23.80 -13.06 -5.54
C ALA A 67 -25.35 -13.11 -5.45
N LEU A 68 -26.03 -13.47 -6.54
CA LEU A 68 -27.47 -13.62 -6.54
C LEU A 68 -27.94 -14.76 -5.63
N GLU A 69 -27.23 -15.90 -5.63
CA GLU A 69 -27.50 -17.04 -4.72
C GLU A 69 -27.41 -16.60 -3.25
N THR A 70 -26.42 -15.80 -2.87
CA THR A 70 -26.27 -15.29 -1.49
C THR A 70 -27.41 -14.34 -1.11
N ARG A 71 -27.84 -13.48 -2.05
CA ARG A 71 -28.96 -12.56 -1.85
C ARG A 71 -30.28 -13.32 -1.66
N GLU A 72 -30.54 -14.31 -2.50
CA GLU A 72 -31.75 -15.13 -2.43
C GLU A 72 -31.78 -15.95 -1.13
N GLY A 73 -30.66 -16.54 -0.77
CA GLY A 73 -30.52 -17.36 0.44
C GLY A 73 -30.65 -16.58 1.74
N ASN A 74 -30.31 -15.30 1.76
CA ASN A 74 -30.34 -14.40 2.92
C ASN A 74 -29.99 -15.10 4.26
N GLN A 75 -28.89 -15.85 4.27
CA GLN A 75 -28.54 -16.74 5.39
C GLN A 75 -28.37 -16.04 6.74
N TYR A 76 -28.15 -14.72 6.72
CA TYR A 76 -27.95 -13.90 7.93
C TYR A 76 -29.23 -13.26 8.44
N GLY A 77 -30.37 -13.36 7.68
CA GLY A 77 -31.62 -12.72 8.02
C GLY A 77 -31.57 -11.18 8.05
N VAL A 78 -30.60 -10.58 7.37
CA VAL A 78 -30.39 -9.12 7.31
C VAL A 78 -30.92 -8.61 5.97
N ASP A 79 -31.67 -7.51 5.99
CA ASP A 79 -32.10 -6.82 4.78
C ASP A 79 -30.92 -5.92 4.30
N ILE A 80 -30.32 -6.33 3.17
CA ILE A 80 -29.21 -5.59 2.56
C ILE A 80 -29.79 -4.69 1.47
N PRO A 81 -29.67 -3.34 1.62
CA PRO A 81 -30.10 -2.39 0.59
C PRO A 81 -29.49 -2.72 -0.78
N GLU A 82 -30.26 -2.48 -1.83
CA GLU A 82 -29.87 -2.91 -3.18
C GLU A 82 -28.61 -2.23 -3.70
N ASP A 83 -28.40 -0.97 -3.35
CA ASP A 83 -27.19 -0.22 -3.67
C ASP A 83 -25.96 -0.79 -2.96
N ILE A 84 -26.08 -1.15 -1.67
CA ILE A 84 -25.04 -1.84 -0.91
C ILE A 84 -24.76 -3.23 -1.51
N PHE A 85 -25.80 -3.98 -1.84
CA PHE A 85 -25.63 -5.26 -2.52
C PHE A 85 -24.89 -5.11 -3.85
N ALA A 86 -25.31 -4.17 -4.70
CA ALA A 86 -24.73 -3.96 -6.02
C ALA A 86 -23.23 -3.61 -5.95
N GLN A 87 -22.87 -2.71 -5.04
CA GLN A 87 -21.49 -2.22 -4.93
C GLN A 87 -20.59 -3.17 -4.15
N TYR A 88 -21.10 -3.78 -3.09
CA TYR A 88 -20.26 -4.38 -2.06
C TYR A 88 -20.53 -5.88 -1.85
N VAL A 89 -21.38 -6.48 -2.69
CA VAL A 89 -21.55 -7.94 -2.82
C VAL A 89 -21.45 -8.36 -4.29
N LEU A 90 -22.24 -7.78 -5.19
CA LEU A 90 -22.27 -8.18 -6.60
C LEU A 90 -20.97 -7.81 -7.34
N CYS A 91 -20.45 -6.60 -7.12
CA CYS A 91 -19.22 -6.14 -7.73
C CYS A 91 -18.02 -7.00 -7.26
N PRO A 92 -17.26 -7.65 -8.16
CA PRO A 92 -16.09 -8.45 -7.78
C PRO A 92 -14.85 -7.60 -7.51
N ARG A 93 -14.75 -6.39 -8.07
CA ARG A 93 -13.60 -5.49 -7.95
C ARG A 93 -13.58 -4.77 -6.60
N VAL A 94 -12.43 -4.69 -5.96
CA VAL A 94 -12.23 -4.02 -4.67
C VAL A 94 -11.42 -2.73 -4.85
N ASN A 95 -10.26 -2.83 -5.50
CA ASN A 95 -9.32 -1.73 -5.74
C ASN A 95 -8.77 -1.81 -7.19
N ASN A 96 -7.45 -1.88 -7.34
CA ASN A 96 -6.73 -2.05 -8.60
C ASN A 96 -6.08 -3.44 -8.72
N GLU A 97 -6.48 -4.38 -7.88
CA GLU A 97 -5.99 -5.76 -7.90
C GLU A 97 -6.27 -6.46 -9.25
N ARG A 98 -5.46 -7.46 -9.59
CA ARG A 98 -5.71 -8.30 -10.77
C ARG A 98 -7.01 -9.07 -10.60
N ALA A 99 -7.91 -9.01 -11.58
CA ALA A 99 -9.13 -9.81 -11.57
C ALA A 99 -8.81 -11.31 -11.60
N GLN A 100 -9.44 -12.08 -10.72
CA GLN A 100 -9.24 -13.53 -10.60
C GLN A 100 -10.56 -14.24 -10.23
N ARG A 101 -10.68 -15.50 -10.62
CA ARG A 101 -11.83 -16.35 -10.31
C ARG A 101 -11.74 -16.85 -8.87
N HIS A 102 -12.45 -16.22 -7.94
CA HIS A 102 -12.32 -16.49 -6.50
C HIS A 102 -13.65 -16.83 -5.79
N ARG A 103 -14.79 -16.41 -6.33
CA ARG A 103 -16.06 -16.40 -5.60
C ARG A 103 -16.45 -17.78 -5.06
N ARG A 104 -16.63 -18.76 -5.94
CA ARG A 104 -17.04 -20.11 -5.51
C ARG A 104 -15.94 -20.81 -4.72
N PHE A 105 -14.68 -20.58 -5.07
CA PHE A 105 -13.55 -21.12 -4.35
C PHE A 105 -13.53 -20.70 -2.88
N PHE A 106 -13.72 -19.41 -2.59
CA PHE A 106 -13.75 -18.92 -1.21
C PHE A 106 -15.08 -19.28 -0.52
N ALA A 107 -16.21 -19.20 -1.21
CA ALA A 107 -17.50 -19.57 -0.65
C ALA A 107 -17.51 -21.02 -0.12
N GLU A 108 -16.93 -21.97 -0.86
CA GLU A 108 -16.84 -23.37 -0.44
C GLU A 108 -16.00 -23.54 0.83
N LYS A 109 -14.84 -22.86 0.90
CA LYS A 109 -13.96 -22.91 2.07
C LYS A 109 -14.57 -22.26 3.32
N LEU A 110 -15.44 -21.28 3.14
CA LEU A 110 -16.00 -20.47 4.22
C LEU A 110 -17.38 -20.97 4.67
N LYS A 111 -18.09 -21.76 3.87
CA LYS A 111 -19.48 -22.21 4.13
C LYS A 111 -19.69 -22.72 5.55
N ALA A 112 -18.85 -23.64 6.02
CA ALA A 112 -18.97 -24.21 7.36
C ALA A 112 -18.64 -23.20 8.47
N ARG A 113 -17.84 -22.17 8.16
CA ARG A 113 -17.42 -21.16 9.14
C ARG A 113 -18.46 -20.09 9.41
N VAL A 114 -19.33 -19.83 8.44
CA VAL A 114 -20.35 -18.77 8.54
C VAL A 114 -21.77 -19.32 8.84
N GLN A 115 -21.98 -20.62 8.70
CA GLN A 115 -23.29 -21.24 8.89
C GLN A 115 -23.83 -21.03 10.30
N GLY A 116 -25.08 -20.49 10.39
CA GLY A 116 -25.80 -20.27 11.65
C GLY A 116 -25.27 -19.13 12.52
N LYS A 117 -24.36 -18.32 12.01
CA LYS A 117 -23.82 -17.14 12.72
C LYS A 117 -24.59 -15.88 12.35
N SER A 118 -24.57 -14.89 13.24
CA SER A 118 -24.92 -13.52 12.88
C SER A 118 -23.97 -12.98 11.81
N ILE A 119 -24.36 -11.94 11.07
CA ILE A 119 -23.50 -11.35 10.04
C ILE A 119 -22.18 -10.80 10.65
N ALA A 120 -22.23 -10.24 11.86
CA ALA A 120 -21.06 -9.76 12.57
C ALA A 120 -20.11 -10.90 12.98
N ASP A 121 -20.64 -11.98 13.60
CA ASP A 121 -19.83 -13.15 13.99
C ASP A 121 -19.27 -13.88 12.76
N ALA A 122 -20.03 -13.90 11.67
CA ALA A 122 -19.57 -14.46 10.41
C ALA A 122 -18.42 -13.65 9.83
N ALA A 123 -18.49 -12.31 9.86
CA ALA A 123 -17.41 -11.43 9.41
C ALA A 123 -16.12 -11.65 10.21
N LEU A 124 -16.19 -11.70 11.55
CA LEU A 124 -15.06 -12.02 12.42
C LEU A 124 -14.47 -13.41 12.12
N SER A 125 -15.34 -14.40 11.87
CA SER A 125 -14.92 -15.76 11.53
C SER A 125 -14.22 -15.84 10.16
N VAL A 126 -14.67 -15.04 9.19
CA VAL A 126 -14.01 -14.90 7.88
C VAL A 126 -12.66 -14.23 8.06
N ASN A 127 -12.56 -13.17 8.87
CA ASN A 127 -11.28 -12.48 9.11
C ASN A 127 -10.24 -13.39 9.79
N LEU A 128 -10.65 -14.22 10.74
CA LEU A 128 -9.78 -15.24 11.33
C LEU A 128 -9.29 -16.24 10.27
N TRP A 129 -10.21 -16.68 9.37
CA TRP A 129 -9.80 -17.52 8.25
C TRP A 129 -8.84 -16.80 7.32
N CYS A 130 -9.01 -15.51 7.07
CA CYS A 130 -8.08 -14.73 6.27
C CYS A 130 -6.68 -14.70 6.92
N CYS A 131 -6.59 -14.53 8.23
CA CYS A 131 -5.34 -14.64 8.99
C CYS A 131 -4.66 -16.02 8.88
N GLU A 132 -5.47 -17.10 8.82
CA GLU A 132 -4.96 -18.45 8.57
C GLU A 132 -4.36 -18.60 7.16
N GLN A 133 -4.70 -17.73 6.22
CA GLN A 133 -4.25 -17.84 4.83
C GLN A 133 -3.16 -16.84 4.47
N VAL A 134 -3.25 -15.58 4.92
CA VAL A 134 -2.40 -14.47 4.51
C VAL A 134 -1.86 -13.73 5.73
N THR A 135 -0.66 -13.20 5.65
CA THR A 135 -0.04 -12.32 6.64
C THR A 135 0.65 -11.16 5.96
N TYR A 136 0.84 -10.07 6.70
CA TYR A 136 1.51 -8.88 6.20
C TYR A 136 2.93 -9.18 5.70
N HIS A 137 3.25 -8.62 4.54
CA HIS A 137 4.60 -8.60 3.98
C HIS A 137 4.77 -7.38 3.07
N SER A 138 5.77 -6.54 3.37
CA SER A 138 6.10 -5.37 2.56
C SER A 138 6.63 -5.78 1.19
N SER A 139 6.17 -5.11 0.14
CA SER A 139 6.57 -5.37 -1.24
C SER A 139 6.37 -4.13 -2.13
N ASP A 140 6.44 -4.27 -3.46
CA ASP A 140 6.21 -3.17 -4.41
C ASP A 140 4.73 -2.66 -4.42
N ASP A 141 4.46 -1.57 -5.12
CA ASP A 141 3.17 -0.88 -5.10
C ASP A 141 2.04 -1.57 -5.88
N ARG A 142 2.35 -2.58 -6.69
CA ARG A 142 1.35 -3.34 -7.44
C ARG A 142 0.49 -4.20 -6.51
N THR A 143 -0.83 -4.19 -6.67
CA THR A 143 -1.75 -5.02 -5.87
C THR A 143 -1.99 -6.36 -6.56
N GLU A 144 -1.64 -7.47 -5.89
CA GLU A 144 -1.90 -8.83 -6.37
C GLU A 144 -3.38 -9.18 -6.25
N GLY A 145 -3.84 -10.14 -7.06
CA GLY A 145 -5.21 -10.65 -6.99
C GLY A 145 -5.43 -11.56 -5.77
N PRO A 146 -6.71 -11.78 -5.38
CA PRO A 146 -7.05 -12.50 -4.15
C PRO A 146 -6.62 -13.98 -4.15
N ILE A 147 -6.58 -14.65 -5.30
CA ILE A 147 -6.07 -16.03 -5.40
C ILE A 147 -4.55 -16.06 -5.25
N THR A 148 -3.85 -15.10 -5.86
CA THR A 148 -2.38 -14.98 -5.70
C THR A 148 -2.02 -14.73 -4.23
N ALA A 149 -2.69 -13.81 -3.54
CA ALA A 149 -2.50 -13.56 -2.11
C ALA A 149 -2.76 -14.85 -1.27
N TYR A 150 -3.86 -15.56 -1.55
CA TYR A 150 -4.17 -16.85 -0.90
C TYR A 150 -3.06 -17.88 -1.10
N LEU A 151 -2.60 -18.08 -2.34
CA LEU A 151 -1.58 -19.08 -2.67
C LEU A 151 -0.21 -18.70 -2.10
N SER A 152 0.17 -17.43 -2.18
CA SER A 152 1.44 -16.95 -1.67
C SER A 152 1.51 -16.92 -0.14
N GLY A 153 0.37 -16.69 0.53
CA GLY A 153 0.26 -16.57 1.98
C GLY A 153 0.77 -15.26 2.55
N ILE A 154 1.04 -14.26 1.69
CA ILE A 154 1.55 -12.95 2.08
C ILE A 154 0.93 -11.85 1.24
N GLY A 155 0.88 -10.62 1.79
CA GLY A 155 0.44 -9.41 1.11
C GLY A 155 0.69 -8.16 1.94
N ARG A 156 0.70 -6.97 1.30
CA ARG A 156 0.62 -5.69 2.04
C ARG A 156 -0.82 -5.47 2.51
N CYS A 157 -1.04 -4.41 3.28
CA CYS A 157 -2.40 -4.02 3.70
C CYS A 157 -3.39 -3.88 2.53
N GLY A 158 -2.91 -3.45 1.34
CA GLY A 158 -3.72 -3.38 0.11
C GLY A 158 -4.19 -4.74 -0.38
N GLU A 159 -3.29 -5.75 -0.41
CA GLU A 159 -3.61 -7.14 -0.77
C GLU A 159 -4.45 -7.83 0.30
N GLU A 160 -4.07 -7.69 1.58
CA GLU A 160 -4.81 -8.29 2.70
C GLU A 160 -6.27 -7.80 2.75
N SER A 161 -6.48 -6.49 2.58
CA SER A 161 -7.84 -5.92 2.58
C SER A 161 -8.63 -6.30 1.32
N ALA A 162 -8.01 -6.35 0.13
CA ALA A 162 -8.67 -6.84 -1.08
C ALA A 162 -9.04 -8.32 -0.95
N PHE A 163 -8.15 -9.16 -0.41
CA PHE A 163 -8.40 -10.56 -0.14
C PHE A 163 -9.55 -10.78 0.85
N ALA A 164 -9.52 -10.07 1.99
CA ALA A 164 -10.56 -10.16 3.01
C ALA A 164 -11.95 -9.71 2.47
N VAL A 165 -12.00 -8.61 1.72
CA VAL A 165 -13.23 -8.14 1.06
C VAL A 165 -13.76 -9.17 0.06
N CYS A 166 -12.88 -9.76 -0.76
CA CYS A 166 -13.28 -10.83 -1.70
C CYS A 166 -13.83 -12.06 -0.96
N ALA A 167 -13.23 -12.46 0.16
CA ALA A 167 -13.67 -13.57 0.99
C ALA A 167 -15.06 -13.29 1.60
N LEU A 168 -15.26 -12.11 2.18
CA LEU A 168 -16.54 -11.66 2.77
C LEU A 168 -17.68 -11.61 1.73
N ARG A 169 -17.42 -10.97 0.58
CA ARG A 169 -18.39 -10.88 -0.51
C ARG A 169 -18.74 -12.26 -1.07
N SER A 170 -17.83 -13.23 -1.01
CA SER A 170 -18.07 -14.61 -1.49
C SER A 170 -19.09 -15.36 -0.65
N VAL A 171 -19.31 -14.95 0.59
CA VAL A 171 -20.36 -15.51 1.48
C VAL A 171 -21.52 -14.55 1.71
N GLY A 172 -21.65 -13.52 0.88
CA GLY A 172 -22.79 -12.59 0.89
C GLY A 172 -22.74 -11.51 1.97
N ILE A 173 -21.57 -11.28 2.60
CA ILE A 173 -21.36 -10.18 3.55
C ILE A 173 -20.92 -8.96 2.75
N PRO A 174 -21.68 -7.84 2.75
CA PRO A 174 -21.23 -6.64 2.09
C PRO A 174 -19.99 -6.09 2.77
N ALA A 175 -18.94 -5.91 1.97
CA ALA A 175 -17.65 -5.45 2.48
C ALA A 175 -16.98 -4.51 1.49
N ARG A 176 -16.20 -3.56 2.03
CA ARG A 176 -15.42 -2.61 1.25
C ARG A 176 -14.05 -2.38 1.87
N GLN A 177 -13.07 -2.08 1.01
CA GLN A 177 -11.79 -1.56 1.44
C GLN A 177 -11.96 -0.08 1.81
N VAL A 178 -11.37 0.30 2.92
CA VAL A 178 -11.25 1.68 3.37
C VAL A 178 -9.77 2.03 3.39
N TYR A 179 -9.42 3.24 2.94
CA TYR A 179 -8.05 3.61 2.65
C TYR A 179 -7.73 5.03 3.08
N SER A 180 -6.66 5.20 3.86
CA SER A 180 -6.00 6.48 4.07
C SER A 180 -4.84 6.58 3.08
N PRO A 181 -4.92 7.41 2.03
CA PRO A 181 -3.91 7.42 0.97
C PRO A 181 -2.53 7.85 1.46
N TRP A 182 -2.50 8.74 2.43
CA TRP A 182 -1.28 9.21 3.09
C TRP A 182 -1.59 9.63 4.52
N TRP A 183 -0.76 9.19 5.46
CA TRP A 183 -0.82 9.70 6.81
C TRP A 183 -0.15 11.07 6.90
N SER A 184 -0.71 11.98 7.69
CA SER A 184 -0.08 13.25 8.01
C SER A 184 1.04 13.11 9.03
N HIS A 185 0.96 12.12 9.92
CA HIS A 185 1.83 11.95 11.07
C HIS A 185 2.98 10.94 10.87
N CYS A 186 2.97 10.15 9.80
CA CYS A 186 4.06 9.25 9.42
C CYS A 186 4.13 9.10 7.90
N ASP A 187 5.30 8.68 7.38
CA ASP A 187 5.54 8.57 5.94
C ASP A 187 5.06 7.22 5.41
N ASP A 188 3.75 7.01 5.43
CA ASP A 188 3.10 5.78 4.97
C ASP A 188 1.62 6.02 4.64
N ASN A 189 0.92 4.95 4.28
CA ASN A 189 -0.52 4.83 4.04
C ASN A 189 -1.07 3.59 4.74
N HIS A 190 -2.39 3.39 4.75
CA HIS A 190 -2.97 2.13 5.26
C HIS A 190 -4.34 1.85 4.66
N ALA A 191 -4.63 0.55 4.51
CA ALA A 191 -5.92 0.03 4.06
C ALA A 191 -6.47 -1.01 5.03
N TRP A 192 -7.76 -0.93 5.33
CA TRP A 192 -8.48 -1.88 6.18
C TRP A 192 -9.87 -2.19 5.60
N VAL A 193 -10.71 -2.88 6.34
CA VAL A 193 -12.00 -3.38 5.86
C VAL A 193 -13.15 -2.79 6.67
N GLU A 194 -14.24 -2.43 5.99
CA GLU A 194 -15.55 -2.24 6.60
C GLU A 194 -16.53 -3.30 6.10
N VAL A 195 -17.40 -3.76 7.00
CA VAL A 195 -18.50 -4.69 6.73
C VAL A 195 -19.84 -4.04 7.11
N TYR A 196 -20.88 -4.30 6.31
CA TYR A 196 -22.24 -3.84 6.60
C TYR A 196 -23.01 -4.94 7.31
N THR A 197 -23.52 -4.64 8.52
CA THR A 197 -24.20 -5.62 9.39
C THR A 197 -25.71 -5.47 9.45
N GLY A 198 -26.26 -4.49 8.71
CA GLY A 198 -27.69 -4.19 8.68
C GLY A 198 -28.06 -2.95 9.46
N ASP A 199 -27.35 -2.65 10.52
CA ASP A 199 -27.45 -1.42 11.33
C ASP A 199 -26.43 -0.36 10.93
N GLY A 200 -25.43 -0.72 10.12
CA GLY A 200 -24.41 0.20 9.63
C GLY A 200 -23.13 -0.47 9.15
N TRP A 201 -22.14 0.36 8.84
CA TRP A 201 -20.80 -0.07 8.52
C TRP A 201 -19.96 -0.16 9.79
N HIS A 202 -19.25 -1.26 9.96
CA HIS A 202 -18.33 -1.55 11.05
C HIS A 202 -16.97 -1.91 10.49
N TYR A 203 -15.89 -1.48 11.15
CA TYR A 203 -14.54 -1.74 10.66
C TYR A 203 -13.87 -2.92 11.37
N MET A 204 -12.86 -3.48 10.70
CA MET A 204 -11.93 -4.47 11.23
C MET A 204 -10.60 -4.41 10.47
N GLY A 205 -9.51 -4.84 11.09
CA GLY A 205 -8.24 -5.09 10.41
C GLY A 205 -8.37 -6.20 9.39
N ALA A 206 -7.62 -6.12 8.29
CA ALA A 206 -7.62 -7.14 7.26
C ALA A 206 -6.61 -8.25 7.63
N CYS A 207 -7.04 -9.50 7.68
CA CYS A 207 -6.21 -10.63 8.14
C CYS A 207 -5.68 -10.46 9.58
N GLU A 208 -6.23 -9.53 10.32
CA GLU A 208 -5.88 -9.16 11.69
C GLU A 208 -7.11 -9.35 12.59
N PRO A 209 -7.38 -10.56 13.06
CA PRO A 209 -8.61 -10.88 13.77
C PRO A 209 -8.65 -10.25 15.16
N GLU A 210 -9.78 -9.63 15.46
CA GLU A 210 -10.17 -9.15 16.78
C GLU A 210 -11.42 -9.91 17.27
N TYR A 211 -11.71 -9.83 18.55
CA TYR A 211 -12.86 -10.55 19.15
C TYR A 211 -14.21 -9.85 18.94
N GLU A 212 -14.20 -8.61 18.47
CA GLU A 212 -15.39 -7.83 18.11
C GLU A 212 -15.06 -6.84 16.98
N LEU A 213 -16.08 -6.39 16.27
CA LEU A 213 -15.94 -5.32 15.26
C LEU A 213 -15.60 -3.98 15.93
N ASP A 214 -15.20 -3.01 15.13
CA ASP A 214 -14.77 -1.66 15.55
C ASP A 214 -13.52 -1.67 16.46
N ARG A 215 -12.64 -2.66 16.23
CA ARG A 215 -11.31 -2.76 16.81
C ARG A 215 -10.24 -2.94 15.74
N GLY A 216 -9.05 -2.45 16.03
CA GLY A 216 -7.85 -2.58 15.20
C GLY A 216 -6.71 -1.74 15.76
N TRP A 217 -5.47 -2.14 15.51
CA TRP A 217 -4.28 -1.39 15.94
C TRP A 217 -4.21 0.01 15.33
N PHE A 218 -4.74 0.18 14.11
CA PHE A 218 -4.72 1.46 13.37
C PHE A 218 -5.65 2.54 13.92
N MET A 219 -6.42 2.24 14.95
CA MET A 219 -7.36 3.18 15.58
C MET A 219 -6.73 4.52 15.98
N ALA A 220 -5.54 4.47 16.61
CA ALA A 220 -4.85 5.69 17.00
C ALA A 220 -4.39 6.52 15.78
N ALA A 221 -3.91 5.84 14.74
CA ALA A 221 -3.50 6.46 13.47
C ALA A 221 -4.70 7.04 12.71
N SER A 222 -5.81 6.29 12.62
CA SER A 222 -7.01 6.73 11.87
C SER A 222 -7.67 7.98 12.46
N ARG A 223 -7.57 8.20 13.78
CA ARG A 223 -8.02 9.44 14.43
C ARG A 223 -7.22 10.69 14.02
N ARG A 224 -6.05 10.49 13.45
CA ARG A 224 -5.16 11.53 12.92
C ARG A 224 -5.20 11.61 11.40
N ALA A 225 -6.14 10.93 10.76
CA ALA A 225 -6.29 10.97 9.32
C ALA A 225 -6.77 12.33 8.84
N MET A 226 -6.18 12.83 7.76
CA MET A 226 -6.67 14.00 7.04
C MET A 226 -7.74 13.63 6.03
N LEU A 227 -7.63 12.43 5.44
CA LEU A 227 -8.65 11.87 4.57
C LEU A 227 -8.66 10.34 4.70
N VAL A 228 -9.87 9.78 4.77
CA VAL A 228 -10.15 8.36 4.65
C VAL A 228 -11.25 8.20 3.62
N HIS A 229 -11.08 7.31 2.66
CA HIS A 229 -12.08 7.08 1.63
C HIS A 229 -12.35 5.59 1.37
N SER A 230 -13.54 5.28 0.88
CA SER A 230 -13.89 4.00 0.28
C SER A 230 -14.04 4.16 -1.23
N ARG A 231 -14.07 3.03 -1.95
CA ARG A 231 -14.17 3.00 -3.40
C ARG A 231 -15.38 2.19 -3.85
N ALA A 232 -16.07 2.69 -4.90
CA ALA A 232 -17.09 1.97 -5.62
C ALA A 232 -16.90 2.12 -7.13
N PHE A 233 -17.41 1.17 -7.91
CA PHE A 233 -17.24 1.15 -9.37
C PHE A 233 -18.53 1.47 -10.13
N SER A 234 -19.45 2.22 -9.49
CA SER A 234 -20.68 2.64 -10.15
C SER A 234 -21.25 3.89 -9.49
N SER A 235 -21.95 4.71 -10.29
CA SER A 235 -22.70 5.86 -9.78
C SER A 235 -24.02 5.47 -9.11
N TYR A 236 -24.40 4.20 -9.14
CA TYR A 236 -25.63 3.75 -8.46
C TYR A 236 -25.56 4.00 -6.95
N ALA A 237 -24.36 3.83 -6.40
CA ALA A 237 -24.08 4.19 -5.00
C ALA A 237 -24.21 5.69 -4.72
N ALA A 238 -23.74 6.55 -5.65
CA ALA A 238 -23.80 8.01 -5.49
C ALA A 238 -25.26 8.53 -5.51
N ASP A 239 -26.12 7.88 -6.28
CA ASP A 239 -27.55 8.23 -6.39
C ASP A 239 -28.38 7.69 -5.20
N GLY A 240 -27.90 6.68 -4.47
CA GLY A 240 -28.67 5.90 -3.51
C GLY A 240 -28.12 5.85 -2.09
N LEU A 241 -26.81 6.02 -1.89
CA LEU A 241 -26.20 5.99 -0.55
C LEU A 241 -26.47 7.32 0.17
N ALA A 242 -27.61 7.40 0.83
CA ALA A 242 -27.99 8.58 1.59
C ALA A 242 -26.93 8.90 2.66
N GLY A 243 -26.22 10.02 2.48
CA GLY A 243 -25.27 10.56 3.45
C GLY A 243 -23.79 10.26 3.18
N GLU A 244 -23.42 9.56 2.12
CA GLU A 244 -22.01 9.44 1.73
C GLU A 244 -21.59 10.58 0.79
N GLU A 245 -20.52 11.29 1.16
CA GLU A 245 -19.97 12.41 0.41
C GLU A 245 -19.05 11.90 -0.70
N LEU A 246 -19.40 12.18 -1.96
CA LEU A 246 -18.53 11.90 -3.10
C LEU A 246 -17.38 12.91 -3.14
N ILE A 247 -16.13 12.44 -3.07
CA ILE A 247 -14.93 13.28 -3.18
C ILE A 247 -14.64 13.55 -4.66
N GLU A 248 -14.42 12.48 -5.43
CA GLU A 248 -14.04 12.55 -6.83
C GLU A 248 -14.41 11.27 -7.59
N LYS A 249 -14.39 11.39 -8.91
CA LYS A 249 -14.38 10.24 -9.82
C LYS A 249 -12.99 10.11 -10.45
N ARG A 250 -12.31 8.98 -10.20
CA ARG A 250 -10.99 8.67 -10.73
C ARG A 250 -11.09 7.47 -11.68
N GLY A 251 -10.98 7.72 -12.98
CA GLY A 251 -11.32 6.70 -13.99
C GLY A 251 -12.75 6.20 -13.84
N GLU A 252 -12.93 4.91 -13.61
CA GLU A 252 -14.26 4.32 -13.36
C GLU A 252 -14.61 4.21 -11.88
N ALA A 253 -13.66 4.53 -10.99
CA ALA A 253 -13.88 4.48 -9.55
C ALA A 253 -14.48 5.81 -9.02
N TYR A 254 -15.43 5.67 -8.12
CA TYR A 254 -16.02 6.74 -7.31
C TYR A 254 -15.43 6.66 -5.91
N LEU A 255 -14.84 7.75 -5.40
CA LEU A 255 -14.25 7.81 -4.07
C LEU A 255 -15.20 8.52 -3.12
N PHE A 256 -15.60 7.83 -2.04
CA PHE A 256 -16.50 8.33 -1.02
C PHE A 256 -15.77 8.63 0.27
N ASN A 257 -16.06 9.78 0.86
CA ASN A 257 -15.44 10.26 2.08
C ASN A 257 -15.93 9.50 3.31
N GLN A 258 -15.01 8.88 4.03
CA GLN A 258 -15.27 8.16 5.27
C GLN A 258 -14.61 8.83 6.49
N THR A 259 -13.94 9.97 6.32
CA THR A 259 -13.08 10.59 7.33
C THR A 259 -13.80 10.83 8.65
N ALA A 260 -15.06 11.32 8.60
CA ALA A 260 -15.85 11.63 9.80
C ALA A 260 -16.19 10.40 10.66
N ARG A 261 -16.00 9.18 10.15
CA ARG A 261 -16.18 7.93 10.90
C ARG A 261 -14.98 7.61 11.80
N TYR A 262 -13.83 8.21 11.51
CA TYR A 262 -12.55 7.86 12.14
C TYR A 262 -11.92 9.04 12.87
N ALA A 263 -11.97 10.24 12.29
CA ALA A 263 -11.28 11.43 12.79
C ALA A 263 -12.25 12.60 13.02
N ASP A 264 -11.83 13.54 13.85
CA ASP A 264 -12.48 14.83 13.94
C ASP A 264 -12.29 15.61 12.64
N THR A 265 -13.39 16.12 12.08
CA THR A 265 -13.37 16.77 10.77
C THR A 265 -13.79 18.23 10.81
N VAL A 266 -13.39 18.96 9.79
CA VAL A 266 -13.90 20.30 9.41
C VAL A 266 -14.35 20.27 7.95
N GLU A 267 -15.20 21.23 7.60
CA GLU A 267 -15.59 21.46 6.21
C GLU A 267 -14.70 22.55 5.63
N LEU A 268 -13.87 22.17 4.64
CA LEU A 268 -12.99 23.07 3.92
C LEU A 268 -13.73 23.61 2.70
N ASN A 269 -13.85 24.93 2.60
CA ASN A 269 -14.48 25.65 1.49
C ASN A 269 -13.40 26.36 0.68
N ILE A 270 -13.35 26.09 -0.62
CA ILE A 270 -12.36 26.64 -1.54
C ILE A 270 -13.08 27.44 -2.63
N SER A 271 -12.62 28.67 -2.87
CA SER A 271 -13.09 29.51 -3.95
C SER A 271 -11.94 29.85 -4.88
N VAL A 272 -12.07 29.55 -6.18
CA VAL A 272 -11.06 29.86 -7.19
C VAL A 272 -11.56 31.00 -8.06
N ILE A 273 -10.81 32.11 -8.07
CA ILE A 273 -11.15 33.31 -8.83
C ILE A 273 -9.95 33.82 -9.64
N ARG A 274 -10.22 34.37 -10.83
CA ARG A 274 -9.23 35.07 -11.65
C ARG A 274 -9.74 36.49 -11.94
N GLY A 275 -9.04 37.48 -11.37
CA GLY A 275 -9.61 38.82 -11.27
C GLY A 275 -10.86 38.82 -10.39
N ASN A 276 -12.01 39.16 -10.97
CA ASN A 276 -13.32 39.13 -10.28
C ASN A 276 -14.24 38.00 -10.80
N ALA A 277 -13.73 37.10 -11.65
CA ALA A 277 -14.52 36.03 -12.23
C ALA A 277 -14.23 34.67 -11.50
N ALA A 278 -15.29 33.94 -11.26
CA ALA A 278 -15.21 32.56 -10.79
C ALA A 278 -14.56 31.67 -11.87
N VAL A 279 -13.73 30.71 -11.45
CA VAL A 279 -13.06 29.75 -12.33
C VAL A 279 -13.74 28.40 -12.19
N CYS A 280 -14.56 28.04 -13.18
CA CYS A 280 -15.24 26.74 -13.25
C CYS A 280 -14.30 25.67 -13.84
N GLY A 281 -14.37 24.44 -13.31
CA GLY A 281 -13.64 23.29 -13.84
C GLY A 281 -12.15 23.27 -13.48
N ALA A 282 -11.67 24.16 -12.60
CA ALA A 282 -10.30 24.08 -12.09
C ALA A 282 -10.11 22.82 -11.24
N LYS A 283 -8.99 22.12 -11.48
CA LYS A 283 -8.56 21.02 -10.60
C LYS A 283 -7.85 21.60 -9.40
N VAL A 284 -8.34 21.25 -8.22
CA VAL A 284 -7.80 21.69 -6.94
C VAL A 284 -7.21 20.45 -6.27
N HIS A 285 -5.90 20.35 -6.24
CA HIS A 285 -5.16 19.28 -5.60
C HIS A 285 -5.05 19.57 -4.10
N ILE A 286 -5.56 18.66 -3.29
CA ILE A 286 -5.42 18.67 -1.84
C ILE A 286 -4.37 17.65 -1.48
N GLN A 287 -3.27 18.10 -0.88
CA GLN A 287 -2.05 17.32 -0.73
C GLN A 287 -1.58 17.30 0.72
N LEU A 288 -0.91 16.20 1.10
CA LEU A 288 -0.15 16.09 2.33
C LEU A 288 1.35 16.06 2.04
N LEU A 289 2.13 16.50 2.99
CA LEU A 289 3.57 16.31 2.98
C LEU A 289 3.88 14.92 3.50
N ASN A 290 4.34 14.04 2.61
CA ASN A 290 4.64 12.63 2.92
C ASN A 290 5.77 12.14 2.03
N MET A 291 6.70 11.35 2.57
CA MET A 291 7.92 10.91 1.84
C MET A 291 8.67 12.08 1.20
N ALA A 292 8.82 13.17 1.95
CA ALA A 292 9.46 14.44 1.54
C ALA A 292 8.87 15.09 0.27
N ALA A 293 7.61 14.79 -0.09
CA ALA A 293 6.94 15.37 -1.25
C ALA A 293 5.49 15.72 -0.93
N TYR A 294 4.90 16.66 -1.68
CA TYR A 294 3.46 16.85 -1.67
C TYR A 294 2.76 15.70 -2.42
N ARG A 295 1.80 15.05 -1.75
CA ARG A 295 1.08 13.87 -2.23
C ARG A 295 -0.41 14.12 -2.22
N ASP A 296 -1.08 13.89 -3.35
CA ASP A 296 -2.52 14.04 -3.45
C ASP A 296 -3.27 13.11 -2.51
N ILE A 297 -4.20 13.68 -1.74
CA ILE A 297 -5.22 12.94 -1.01
C ILE A 297 -6.60 13.07 -1.67
N ALA A 298 -6.86 14.18 -2.37
CA ALA A 298 -8.06 14.40 -3.16
C ALA A 298 -7.77 15.37 -4.31
N VAL A 299 -8.51 15.23 -5.43
CA VAL A 299 -8.51 16.19 -6.53
C VAL A 299 -9.93 16.66 -6.79
N LEU A 300 -10.26 17.85 -6.31
CA LEU A 300 -11.58 18.44 -6.46
C LEU A 300 -11.71 19.16 -7.79
N THR A 301 -12.94 19.35 -8.25
CA THR A 301 -13.23 20.15 -9.45
C THR A 301 -14.17 21.29 -9.06
N THR A 302 -13.81 22.53 -9.35
CA THR A 302 -14.67 23.68 -9.05
C THR A 302 -15.95 23.67 -9.86
N ASP A 303 -17.04 24.06 -9.24
CA ASP A 303 -18.37 24.23 -9.83
C ASP A 303 -18.48 25.50 -10.72
N GLY A 304 -19.70 25.79 -11.22
CA GLY A 304 -19.97 26.99 -12.03
C GLY A 304 -19.73 28.32 -11.31
N GLU A 305 -19.68 28.30 -10.00
CA GLU A 305 -19.41 29.46 -9.13
C GLU A 305 -17.96 29.47 -8.63
N GLY A 306 -17.11 28.60 -9.17
CA GLY A 306 -15.69 28.50 -8.82
C GLY A 306 -15.44 27.91 -7.44
N ARG A 307 -16.38 27.14 -6.88
CA ARG A 307 -16.31 26.57 -5.52
C ARG A 307 -16.02 25.09 -5.56
N ALA A 308 -15.28 24.64 -4.55
CA ALA A 308 -15.09 23.23 -4.22
C ALA A 308 -15.11 23.05 -2.69
N GLN A 309 -15.57 21.91 -2.23
CA GLN A 309 -15.71 21.60 -0.81
C GLN A 309 -15.12 20.22 -0.50
N LEU A 310 -14.56 20.06 0.69
CA LEU A 310 -14.05 18.79 1.21
C LEU A 310 -14.18 18.73 2.73
N ARG A 311 -14.77 17.67 3.25
CA ARG A 311 -14.69 17.35 4.67
C ARG A 311 -13.39 16.62 4.93
N CYS A 312 -12.51 17.18 5.78
CA CYS A 312 -11.19 16.61 6.06
C CYS A 312 -10.82 16.73 7.53
N GLY A 313 -9.74 16.08 7.94
CA GLY A 313 -9.17 16.16 9.30
C GLY A 313 -8.64 17.55 9.63
N LYS A 314 -8.22 17.72 10.90
CA LYS A 314 -7.73 18.98 11.45
C LYS A 314 -6.21 19.00 11.49
N GLY A 315 -5.56 19.54 10.46
CA GLY A 315 -4.10 19.61 10.34
C GLY A 315 -3.68 20.39 9.10
N SER A 316 -2.39 20.35 8.78
CA SER A 316 -1.88 21.04 7.60
C SER A 316 -2.19 20.26 6.31
N ILE A 317 -2.55 21.02 5.27
CA ILE A 317 -2.67 20.57 3.87
C ILE A 317 -1.97 21.57 2.95
N HIS A 318 -1.52 21.08 1.81
CA HIS A 318 -1.07 21.90 0.69
C HIS A 318 -2.17 21.93 -0.36
N ILE A 319 -2.50 23.12 -0.86
CA ILE A 319 -3.43 23.31 -1.96
C ILE A 319 -2.63 23.75 -3.19
N SER A 320 -2.77 23.01 -4.29
CA SER A 320 -2.13 23.32 -5.56
C SER A 320 -3.13 23.32 -6.70
N ILE A 321 -3.03 24.33 -7.58
CA ILE A 321 -3.90 24.52 -8.75
C ILE A 321 -3.04 24.94 -9.93
N GLU A 322 -3.22 24.25 -11.05
CA GLU A 322 -2.79 24.74 -12.35
C GLU A 322 -4.01 24.83 -13.27
N HIS A 323 -4.30 26.01 -13.78
CA HIS A 323 -5.45 26.21 -14.68
C HIS A 323 -5.10 27.21 -15.78
N ASN A 324 -5.10 26.76 -17.04
CA ASN A 324 -4.77 27.60 -18.22
C ASN A 324 -3.43 28.34 -18.06
N GLY A 325 -2.39 27.64 -17.56
CA GLY A 325 -1.03 28.16 -17.36
C GLY A 325 -0.89 29.15 -16.20
N ALA A 326 -1.93 29.33 -15.40
CA ALA A 326 -1.86 30.08 -14.15
C ALA A 326 -1.78 29.11 -12.96
N TYR A 327 -1.00 29.48 -11.93
CA TYR A 327 -0.64 28.64 -10.79
C TYR A 327 -1.08 29.26 -9.49
N PHE A 328 -1.47 28.42 -8.54
CA PHE A 328 -1.68 28.79 -7.16
C PHE A 328 -1.21 27.65 -6.28
N GLU A 329 -0.52 27.98 -5.19
CA GLU A 329 -0.20 27.03 -4.16
C GLU A 329 -0.15 27.69 -2.78
N ARG A 330 -0.55 26.95 -1.77
CA ARG A 330 -0.53 27.44 -0.39
C ARG A 330 -0.65 26.31 0.63
N ASP A 331 0.17 26.38 1.69
CA ASP A 331 -0.04 25.58 2.89
C ASP A 331 -1.06 26.26 3.80
N ILE A 332 -1.99 25.51 4.32
CA ILE A 332 -2.96 25.95 5.32
C ILE A 332 -3.07 24.91 6.44
N ASP A 333 -3.47 25.34 7.61
CA ASP A 333 -3.85 24.48 8.72
C ASP A 333 -5.38 24.54 8.85
N THR A 334 -6.04 23.42 8.56
CA THR A 334 -7.51 23.29 8.54
C THR A 334 -8.12 23.39 9.94
N SER A 335 -7.32 23.27 11.01
CA SER A 335 -7.78 23.54 12.38
C SER A 335 -8.00 25.02 12.67
N ILE A 336 -7.44 25.90 11.81
CA ILE A 336 -7.45 27.37 11.98
C ILE A 336 -8.18 28.04 10.81
N CYS A 337 -7.98 27.55 9.58
CA CYS A 337 -8.48 28.16 8.35
C CYS A 337 -9.27 27.15 7.52
N THR A 338 -10.57 27.36 7.38
CA THR A 338 -11.50 26.52 6.62
C THR A 338 -12.08 27.19 5.37
N GLU A 339 -11.79 28.47 5.18
CA GLU A 339 -12.22 29.24 4.01
C GLU A 339 -10.99 29.71 3.24
N VAL A 340 -10.83 29.25 1.99
CA VAL A 340 -9.64 29.55 1.19
C VAL A 340 -10.02 30.16 -0.15
N MET A 341 -9.56 31.38 -0.38
CA MET A 341 -9.66 32.03 -1.69
C MET A 341 -8.36 31.81 -2.46
N CYS A 342 -8.43 31.11 -3.59
CA CYS A 342 -7.33 30.83 -4.48
C CYS A 342 -7.37 31.78 -5.69
N LYS A 343 -6.23 32.44 -5.95
CA LYS A 343 -6.06 33.39 -7.07
C LYS A 343 -4.90 32.95 -7.94
N PRO A 344 -5.12 32.04 -8.90
CA PRO A 344 -4.04 31.57 -9.79
C PRO A 344 -3.39 32.73 -10.56
N GLY A 345 -2.05 32.76 -10.55
CA GLY A 345 -1.19 33.76 -11.16
C GLY A 345 0.06 33.17 -11.78
N GLU A 346 1.19 33.84 -11.65
CA GLU A 346 2.48 33.33 -12.11
C GLU A 346 3.04 32.29 -11.15
N PHE A 347 3.85 31.37 -11.65
CA PHE A 347 4.58 30.41 -10.82
C PHE A 347 5.62 31.13 -9.96
N VAL A 348 5.52 30.97 -8.63
CA VAL A 348 6.41 31.64 -7.68
C VAL A 348 7.62 30.76 -7.40
N GLN A 349 8.80 31.24 -7.81
CA GLN A 349 10.07 30.59 -7.56
C GLN A 349 10.69 31.03 -6.22
N GLY A 350 11.55 30.20 -5.66
CA GLY A 350 12.35 30.51 -4.48
C GLY A 350 12.14 29.57 -3.30
N TYR A 351 12.72 29.94 -2.18
CA TYR A 351 12.74 29.13 -0.97
C TYR A 351 11.56 29.48 -0.05
N THR A 352 10.91 28.43 0.44
CA THR A 352 9.96 28.54 1.54
C THR A 352 10.32 27.51 2.61
N SER A 353 10.00 27.81 3.85
CA SER A 353 10.18 26.88 4.96
C SER A 353 9.01 27.00 5.94
N GLY A 354 8.72 25.93 6.64
CA GLY A 354 7.64 25.90 7.58
C GLY A 354 7.54 24.60 8.36
N ILE A 355 6.46 24.49 9.11
CA ILE A 355 6.07 23.30 9.84
C ILE A 355 4.72 22.84 9.30
N PHE A 356 4.68 21.67 8.76
CA PHE A 356 3.47 20.98 8.31
C PHE A 356 2.93 20.17 9.48
N ARG A 357 1.80 20.59 10.06
CA ARG A 357 1.27 20.07 11.32
C ARG A 357 0.40 18.85 11.08
N ALA A 358 0.67 17.78 11.81
CA ALA A 358 -0.18 16.61 11.88
C ALA A 358 -1.37 16.86 12.84
N PRO A 359 -2.54 16.24 12.61
CA PRO A 359 -3.62 16.24 13.60
C PRO A 359 -3.12 15.75 14.95
N GLN A 360 -3.62 16.39 16.02
CA GLN A 360 -3.23 16.01 17.38
C GLN A 360 -3.70 14.61 17.71
N SER A 361 -2.91 13.89 18.51
CA SER A 361 -3.28 12.59 19.03
C SER A 361 -4.45 12.73 20.00
N ALA A 362 -5.61 12.16 19.68
CA ALA A 362 -6.74 12.13 20.59
C ALA A 362 -6.60 11.01 21.63
N PRO A 363 -7.05 11.19 22.87
CA PRO A 363 -7.11 10.12 23.85
C PRO A 363 -7.90 8.91 23.31
N SER A 364 -7.44 7.71 23.60
CA SER A 364 -8.16 6.50 23.25
C SER A 364 -9.47 6.42 24.04
N ASN A 365 -10.61 6.37 23.35
CA ASN A 365 -11.90 6.03 23.94
C ASN A 365 -12.15 4.51 23.91
N ARG A 366 -11.10 3.69 23.86
CA ARG A 366 -11.25 2.23 23.90
C ARG A 366 -12.05 1.85 25.15
N THR A 367 -13.16 1.14 24.96
CA THR A 367 -13.77 0.36 26.04
C THR A 367 -12.73 -0.58 26.61
N ALA A 368 -12.74 -0.76 27.95
CA ALA A 368 -11.82 -1.68 28.58
C ALA A 368 -11.85 -3.04 27.85
N ALA A 369 -10.69 -3.53 27.44
CA ALA A 369 -10.60 -4.79 26.72
C ALA A 369 -11.11 -5.94 27.60
N ASP A 370 -11.93 -6.82 27.03
CA ASP A 370 -12.24 -8.10 27.66
C ASP A 370 -10.98 -8.98 27.57
N LYS A 371 -10.22 -9.01 28.64
CA LYS A 371 -8.91 -9.71 28.71
C LYS A 371 -9.03 -11.19 28.38
N ALA A 372 -10.16 -11.85 28.73
CA ALA A 372 -10.35 -13.26 28.43
C ALA A 372 -10.57 -13.48 26.92
N LYS A 373 -11.41 -12.69 26.28
CA LYS A 373 -11.63 -12.74 24.82
C LYS A 373 -10.38 -12.35 24.03
N GLN A 374 -9.64 -11.37 24.52
CA GLN A 374 -8.38 -10.95 23.91
C GLN A 374 -7.33 -12.08 23.98
N ALA A 375 -7.22 -12.77 25.10
CA ALA A 375 -6.32 -13.93 25.24
C ALA A 375 -6.73 -15.09 24.33
N GLU A 376 -8.04 -15.36 24.20
CA GLU A 376 -8.58 -16.37 23.30
C GLU A 376 -8.25 -16.02 21.84
N MET A 377 -8.47 -14.77 21.43
CA MET A 377 -8.17 -14.32 20.07
C MET A 377 -6.67 -14.37 19.77
N LYS A 378 -5.82 -13.98 20.73
CA LYS A 378 -4.36 -14.12 20.60
C LYS A 378 -3.96 -15.58 20.37
N ALA A 379 -4.54 -16.51 21.11
CA ALA A 379 -4.28 -17.96 20.92
C ALA A 379 -4.76 -18.43 19.53
N ALA A 380 -5.92 -17.95 19.07
CA ALA A 380 -6.44 -18.25 17.73
C ALA A 380 -5.52 -17.72 16.62
N THR A 381 -4.99 -16.51 16.77
CA THR A 381 -4.04 -15.89 15.81
C THR A 381 -2.73 -16.68 15.72
N ILE A 382 -2.21 -17.14 16.84
CA ILE A 382 -1.00 -17.99 16.86
C ILE A 382 -1.26 -19.31 16.13
N ASN A 383 -2.40 -19.95 16.40
CA ASN A 383 -2.79 -21.16 15.69
C ASN A 383 -2.97 -20.91 14.19
N ALA A 384 -3.54 -19.77 13.81
CA ALA A 384 -3.69 -19.33 12.42
C ALA A 384 -2.33 -19.24 11.69
N ALA A 385 -1.33 -18.64 12.33
CA ALA A 385 0.03 -18.57 11.80
C ALA A 385 0.63 -19.98 11.59
N ALA A 386 0.48 -20.87 12.55
CA ALA A 386 0.95 -22.26 12.43
C ALA A 386 0.22 -23.05 11.32
N LEU A 387 -1.06 -22.78 11.09
CA LEU A 387 -1.83 -23.38 9.99
C LEU A 387 -1.33 -22.89 8.62
N ARG A 388 -1.08 -21.60 8.48
CA ARG A 388 -0.55 -20.99 7.26
C ARG A 388 0.83 -21.56 6.91
N GLU A 389 1.74 -21.58 7.86
CA GLU A 389 3.08 -22.15 7.68
C GLU A 389 3.04 -23.63 7.25
N ARG A 390 2.22 -24.44 7.91
CA ARG A 390 2.04 -25.86 7.52
C ARG A 390 1.52 -26.01 6.10
N ARG A 391 0.55 -25.18 5.68
CA ARG A 391 -0.01 -25.21 4.32
C ARG A 391 1.06 -24.90 3.28
N ILE A 392 1.85 -23.86 3.52
CA ILE A 392 2.89 -23.41 2.57
C ILE A 392 4.02 -24.44 2.51
N ASN A 393 4.47 -24.95 3.65
CA ASN A 393 5.53 -25.97 3.68
C ASN A 393 5.07 -27.27 3.00
N ALA A 394 3.83 -27.73 3.26
CA ALA A 394 3.29 -28.91 2.59
C ALA A 394 3.26 -28.76 1.07
N TYR A 395 2.91 -27.60 0.55
CA TYR A 395 2.96 -27.33 -0.89
C TYR A 395 4.38 -27.44 -1.45
N TYR A 396 5.39 -26.90 -0.77
CA TYR A 396 6.79 -27.05 -1.20
C TYR A 396 7.30 -28.48 -1.12
N ASP A 397 6.99 -29.21 -0.05
CA ASP A 397 7.39 -30.58 0.14
C ASP A 397 6.79 -31.47 -0.97
N GLU A 398 5.51 -31.26 -1.31
CA GLU A 398 4.84 -31.96 -2.40
C GLU A 398 5.46 -31.60 -3.76
N PHE A 399 5.70 -30.30 -4.02
CA PHE A 399 6.32 -29.85 -5.24
C PHE A 399 7.72 -30.45 -5.42
N THR A 400 8.59 -30.37 -4.41
CA THR A 400 9.97 -30.86 -4.47
C THR A 400 10.04 -32.39 -4.55
N ALA A 401 9.10 -33.10 -3.95
CA ALA A 401 9.02 -34.57 -4.04
C ALA A 401 8.54 -35.04 -5.43
N SER A 402 7.62 -34.30 -6.07
CA SER A 402 7.06 -34.65 -7.38
C SER A 402 7.97 -34.24 -8.55
N HIS A 403 8.77 -33.18 -8.39
CA HIS A 403 9.66 -32.65 -9.40
C HIS A 403 11.11 -32.78 -8.93
N LYS A 404 11.93 -33.57 -9.58
CA LYS A 404 13.37 -33.72 -9.26
C LYS A 404 14.09 -32.36 -9.43
N CYS A 405 13.82 -31.43 -8.52
CA CYS A 405 14.35 -30.06 -8.56
C CYS A 405 15.87 -30.08 -8.32
N SER A 406 16.61 -29.41 -9.19
CA SER A 406 18.00 -29.09 -8.95
C SER A 406 18.10 -28.11 -7.75
N GLU A 407 19.12 -28.26 -6.92
CA GLU A 407 19.39 -27.30 -5.80
C GLU A 407 19.46 -25.84 -6.29
N VAL A 408 19.90 -25.61 -7.52
CA VAL A 408 19.97 -24.29 -8.16
C VAL A 408 18.59 -23.65 -8.38
N TRP A 409 17.53 -24.45 -8.47
CA TRP A 409 16.16 -23.96 -8.68
C TRP A 409 15.45 -23.57 -7.38
N LEU A 410 15.86 -24.15 -6.24
CA LEU A 410 15.16 -23.99 -4.97
C LEU A 410 14.95 -22.53 -4.53
N PRO A 411 15.89 -21.60 -4.71
CA PRO A 411 15.65 -20.19 -4.37
C PRO A 411 14.47 -19.58 -5.14
N TYR A 412 14.37 -19.88 -6.45
CA TYR A 412 13.30 -19.36 -7.32
C TYR A 412 11.95 -20.01 -7.01
N ILE A 413 11.94 -21.32 -6.79
CA ILE A 413 10.73 -22.07 -6.39
C ILE A 413 10.19 -21.53 -5.05
N ARG A 414 11.07 -21.25 -4.08
CA ARG A 414 10.67 -20.66 -2.80
C ARG A 414 10.15 -19.23 -2.95
N ALA A 415 10.80 -18.40 -3.79
CA ALA A 415 10.34 -17.05 -4.07
C ALA A 415 8.98 -17.02 -4.79
N ALA A 416 8.74 -18.01 -5.67
CA ALA A 416 7.45 -18.16 -6.36
C ALA A 416 6.29 -18.52 -5.42
N ARG A 417 6.57 -19.03 -4.22
CA ARG A 417 5.57 -19.46 -3.23
C ARG A 417 4.50 -20.35 -3.90
N GLY A 418 3.24 -19.99 -3.86
CA GLY A 418 2.15 -20.77 -4.45
C GLY A 418 2.12 -20.80 -5.99
N ASN A 419 3.10 -20.21 -6.68
CA ASN A 419 3.27 -20.24 -8.14
C ASN A 419 4.44 -21.14 -8.58
N ALA A 420 4.92 -22.02 -7.70
CA ALA A 420 6.08 -22.88 -7.97
C ALA A 420 5.87 -23.80 -9.18
N ASP A 421 4.63 -24.23 -9.45
CA ASP A 421 4.29 -25.06 -10.63
C ASP A 421 4.58 -24.34 -11.95
N GLU A 422 4.26 -23.06 -12.08
CA GLU A 422 4.50 -22.26 -13.28
C GLU A 422 6.00 -21.98 -13.46
N ILE A 423 6.70 -21.58 -12.41
CA ILE A 423 8.15 -21.37 -12.46
C ILE A 423 8.88 -22.69 -12.72
N GLY A 424 8.47 -23.77 -12.08
CA GLY A 424 8.99 -25.11 -12.32
C GLY A 424 8.77 -25.59 -13.76
N ALA A 425 7.57 -25.40 -14.28
CA ALA A 425 7.24 -25.70 -15.68
C ALA A 425 8.11 -24.90 -16.66
N PHE A 426 8.32 -23.61 -16.39
CA PHE A 426 9.24 -22.78 -17.17
C PHE A 426 10.66 -23.34 -17.17
N LEU A 427 11.20 -23.68 -16.00
CA LEU A 427 12.56 -24.22 -15.85
C LEU A 427 12.72 -25.61 -16.51
N LEU A 428 11.72 -26.49 -16.37
CA LEU A 428 11.73 -27.82 -16.98
C LEU A 428 11.74 -27.81 -18.53
N LEU A 429 11.23 -26.75 -19.14
CA LEU A 429 11.21 -26.57 -20.59
C LEU A 429 12.54 -26.04 -21.14
N GLN A 430 13.52 -25.71 -20.29
CA GLN A 430 14.82 -25.22 -20.73
C GLN A 430 15.80 -26.35 -21.02
N GLY A 431 16.52 -26.24 -22.14
CA GLY A 431 17.69 -27.06 -22.39
C GLY A 431 18.92 -26.62 -21.59
N GLU A 432 19.94 -27.49 -21.49
CA GLU A 432 21.18 -27.16 -20.75
C GLU A 432 21.82 -25.83 -21.20
N ALA A 433 21.80 -25.56 -22.52
CA ALA A 433 22.38 -24.34 -23.10
C ALA A 433 21.61 -23.08 -22.75
N ASP A 434 20.30 -23.17 -22.50
CA ASP A 434 19.42 -22.01 -22.23
C ASP A 434 19.18 -21.80 -20.74
N MET A 435 19.44 -22.80 -19.90
CA MET A 435 19.24 -22.73 -18.46
C MET A 435 19.91 -21.51 -17.78
N PRO A 436 21.18 -21.17 -18.08
CA PRO A 436 21.81 -19.99 -17.48
C PRO A 436 21.05 -18.69 -17.77
N TYR A 437 20.48 -18.57 -18.97
CA TYR A 437 19.68 -17.39 -19.35
C TYR A 437 18.31 -17.36 -18.67
N ALA A 438 17.68 -18.53 -18.50
CA ALA A 438 16.45 -18.64 -17.76
C ALA A 438 16.60 -18.21 -16.30
N LEU A 439 17.67 -18.66 -15.63
CA LEU A 439 17.98 -18.25 -14.27
C LEU A 439 18.28 -16.76 -14.18
N LYS A 440 19.05 -16.21 -15.13
CA LYS A 440 19.29 -14.77 -15.23
C LYS A 440 17.99 -13.98 -15.43
N MET A 441 17.06 -14.46 -16.26
CA MET A 441 15.73 -13.86 -16.43
C MET A 441 14.96 -13.82 -15.09
N LEU A 442 14.92 -14.93 -14.37
CA LEU A 442 14.25 -14.99 -13.06
C LEU A 442 14.87 -14.05 -12.02
N GLN A 443 16.15 -13.71 -12.15
CA GLN A 443 16.80 -12.70 -11.30
C GLN A 443 16.40 -11.26 -11.63
N THR A 444 15.81 -11.00 -12.80
CA THR A 444 15.40 -9.65 -13.24
C THR A 444 13.95 -9.33 -12.90
N ILE A 445 13.19 -10.29 -12.41
CA ILE A 445 11.77 -10.10 -12.08
C ILE A 445 11.58 -9.92 -10.56
N SER A 446 10.53 -9.20 -10.19
CA SER A 446 10.21 -8.96 -8.79
C SER A 446 9.66 -10.22 -8.10
N GLU A 447 9.63 -10.21 -6.77
CA GLU A 447 8.97 -11.28 -6.00
C GLU A 447 7.50 -11.44 -6.37
N LYS A 448 6.79 -10.34 -6.67
CA LYS A 448 5.38 -10.40 -7.11
C LYS A 448 5.24 -11.03 -8.49
N ASP A 449 6.15 -10.71 -9.40
CA ASP A 449 6.16 -11.35 -10.71
C ASP A 449 6.42 -12.85 -10.59
N MET A 450 7.31 -13.26 -9.69
CA MET A 450 7.53 -14.70 -9.40
C MET A 450 6.25 -15.40 -8.91
N ARG A 451 5.37 -14.68 -8.19
CA ARG A 451 4.14 -15.23 -7.60
C ARG A 451 2.94 -15.29 -8.55
N ASP A 452 2.93 -14.51 -9.64
CA ASP A 452 1.75 -14.40 -10.50
C ASP A 452 2.00 -14.48 -12.02
N THR A 453 3.25 -14.70 -12.47
CA THR A 453 3.54 -14.91 -13.90
C THR A 453 3.29 -16.37 -14.30
N ASP A 454 2.93 -16.58 -15.55
CA ASP A 454 2.78 -17.93 -16.13
C ASP A 454 4.02 -18.37 -16.94
N ALA A 455 4.23 -19.69 -17.01
CA ALA A 455 5.34 -20.27 -17.75
C ALA A 455 5.31 -19.91 -19.25
N ALA A 456 4.12 -19.74 -19.83
CA ALA A 456 3.96 -19.41 -21.24
C ALA A 456 4.41 -17.98 -21.55
N ALA A 457 4.19 -17.02 -20.65
CA ALA A 457 4.70 -15.67 -20.77
C ALA A 457 6.23 -15.65 -20.69
N LEU A 458 6.82 -16.33 -19.70
CA LEU A 458 8.28 -16.45 -19.57
C LEU A 458 8.91 -17.13 -20.80
N MET A 459 8.31 -18.22 -21.29
CA MET A 459 8.78 -18.92 -22.52
C MET A 459 8.70 -18.02 -23.76
N TYR A 460 7.66 -17.20 -23.86
CA TYR A 460 7.53 -16.23 -24.93
C TYR A 460 8.72 -15.26 -24.96
N HIS A 461 9.10 -14.72 -23.80
CA HIS A 461 10.25 -13.82 -23.68
C HIS A 461 11.56 -14.52 -23.95
N MET A 462 11.78 -15.73 -23.40
CA MET A 462 12.99 -16.52 -23.66
C MET A 462 13.23 -16.75 -25.15
N LYS A 463 12.21 -17.20 -25.89
CA LYS A 463 12.33 -17.49 -27.35
C LYS A 463 12.64 -16.24 -28.17
N ARG A 464 12.27 -15.06 -27.75
CA ARG A 464 12.51 -13.80 -28.48
C ARG A 464 13.86 -13.17 -28.16
N VAL A 465 14.35 -13.39 -26.97
CA VAL A 465 15.55 -12.73 -26.44
C VAL A 465 16.81 -13.53 -26.75
N LEU A 466 16.75 -14.86 -26.71
CA LEU A 466 17.89 -15.74 -26.97
C LEU A 466 18.63 -15.49 -28.31
N PRO A 467 17.96 -15.15 -29.43
CA PRO A 467 18.66 -14.82 -30.68
C PRO A 467 19.59 -13.59 -30.57
N ASN A 468 19.35 -12.69 -29.65
CA ASN A 468 20.06 -11.41 -29.51
C ASN A 468 21.22 -11.46 -28.47
N LYS A 469 21.54 -12.64 -27.93
CA LYS A 469 22.54 -12.83 -26.87
C LYS A 469 24.00 -12.58 -27.29
N HIS A 470 24.30 -12.52 -28.57
CA HIS A 470 25.66 -12.37 -29.08
C HIS A 470 26.02 -10.90 -29.25
N GLY A 471 27.06 -10.44 -28.52
CA GLY A 471 27.68 -9.13 -28.70
C GLY A 471 27.16 -8.00 -27.80
N MET A 472 26.32 -8.29 -26.81
CA MET A 472 25.92 -7.31 -25.79
C MET A 472 26.75 -7.49 -24.50
N ASP A 473 26.99 -6.36 -23.81
CA ASP A 473 27.47 -6.38 -22.43
C ASP A 473 26.52 -7.18 -21.54
N ASP A 474 27.07 -8.02 -20.65
CA ASP A 474 26.26 -8.91 -19.80
C ASP A 474 25.25 -8.12 -18.93
N SER A 475 25.63 -6.93 -18.43
CA SER A 475 24.74 -6.12 -17.60
C SER A 475 23.60 -5.51 -18.41
N LEU A 476 23.87 -5.09 -19.63
CA LEU A 476 22.88 -4.56 -20.56
C LEU A 476 21.89 -5.66 -20.98
N PHE A 477 22.44 -6.84 -21.30
CA PHE A 477 21.64 -7.99 -21.69
C PHE A 477 20.71 -8.45 -20.56
N ILE A 478 21.23 -8.56 -19.33
CA ILE A 478 20.45 -8.97 -18.16
C ILE A 478 19.37 -7.94 -17.84
N ASN A 479 19.75 -6.68 -17.66
CA ASN A 479 18.86 -5.66 -17.10
C ASN A 479 17.78 -5.17 -18.08
N TYR A 480 18.01 -5.24 -19.40
CA TYR A 480 17.14 -4.59 -20.38
C TYR A 480 16.63 -5.51 -21.48
N VAL A 481 17.32 -6.60 -21.77
CA VAL A 481 16.93 -7.55 -22.83
C VAL A 481 16.21 -8.76 -22.24
N LEU A 482 16.73 -9.31 -21.15
CA LEU A 482 16.12 -10.45 -20.45
C LEU A 482 14.95 -10.07 -19.57
N CYS A 483 14.87 -8.80 -19.08
CA CYS A 483 13.82 -8.38 -18.19
C CYS A 483 12.45 -8.32 -18.91
N PRO A 484 11.53 -9.24 -18.65
CA PRO A 484 10.19 -9.22 -19.27
C PRO A 484 9.27 -8.19 -18.62
N HIS A 485 9.63 -7.69 -17.44
CA HIS A 485 8.85 -6.71 -16.69
C HIS A 485 9.08 -5.29 -17.22
N ILE A 486 8.01 -4.54 -17.41
CA ILE A 486 8.03 -3.13 -17.81
C ILE A 486 6.87 -2.40 -17.12
N GLY A 487 7.19 -1.36 -16.32
CA GLY A 487 6.17 -0.57 -15.60
C GLY A 487 5.62 -1.30 -14.38
N MET A 488 4.35 -1.08 -14.09
CA MET A 488 3.65 -1.63 -12.93
C MET A 488 2.73 -2.81 -13.24
N GLU A 489 2.64 -3.19 -14.52
CA GLU A 489 1.77 -4.27 -14.96
C GLU A 489 2.43 -5.64 -14.78
N PRO A 490 1.64 -6.72 -14.53
CA PRO A 490 2.16 -8.08 -14.51
C PRO A 490 2.85 -8.46 -15.81
N ILE A 491 3.82 -9.38 -15.75
CA ILE A 491 4.48 -9.89 -16.94
C ILE A 491 3.44 -10.52 -17.89
N CYS A 492 3.41 -10.02 -19.11
CA CYS A 492 2.52 -10.49 -20.18
C CYS A 492 3.32 -10.75 -21.46
N LYS A 493 2.70 -11.45 -22.45
CA LYS A 493 3.25 -11.53 -23.80
C LYS A 493 3.16 -10.16 -24.48
N TRP A 494 4.17 -9.77 -25.24
CA TRP A 494 4.16 -8.50 -25.98
C TRP A 494 3.57 -8.70 -27.40
N ASP A 495 2.47 -9.42 -27.46
CA ASP A 495 1.61 -9.49 -28.64
C ASP A 495 0.60 -8.32 -28.63
N GLU A 496 -0.34 -8.31 -29.59
CA GLU A 496 -1.31 -7.22 -29.73
C GLU A 496 -2.16 -7.06 -28.46
N GLU A 497 -2.58 -8.17 -27.84
CA GLU A 497 -3.39 -8.16 -26.61
C GLU A 497 -2.56 -7.64 -25.42
N GLY A 498 -1.39 -8.21 -25.17
CA GLY A 498 -0.54 -7.81 -24.06
C GLY A 498 -0.05 -6.37 -24.18
N LEU A 499 0.32 -5.90 -25.39
CA LEU A 499 0.71 -4.49 -25.58
C LEU A 499 -0.43 -3.52 -25.30
N SER A 500 -1.68 -3.93 -25.51
CA SER A 500 -2.86 -3.09 -25.22
C SER A 500 -3.16 -2.95 -23.73
N MET A 501 -2.60 -3.84 -22.89
CA MET A 501 -2.71 -3.78 -21.43
C MET A 501 -1.69 -2.83 -20.78
N LEU A 502 -0.60 -2.49 -21.49
CA LEU A 502 0.47 -1.65 -21.00
C LEU A 502 0.12 -0.15 -21.17
N ASP A 503 0.62 0.69 -20.28
CA ASP A 503 0.61 2.12 -20.49
C ASP A 503 1.45 2.51 -21.74
N ALA A 504 1.27 3.73 -22.22
CA ALA A 504 1.88 4.17 -23.47
C ALA A 504 3.42 4.09 -23.47
N ASN A 505 4.09 4.40 -22.36
CA ASN A 505 5.54 4.35 -22.25
C ASN A 505 6.02 2.90 -22.17
N SER A 506 5.36 2.06 -21.36
CA SER A 506 5.66 0.64 -21.24
C SER A 506 5.45 -0.09 -22.57
N ALA A 507 4.37 0.19 -23.29
CA ALA A 507 4.12 -0.34 -24.63
C ALA A 507 5.18 0.11 -25.64
N ALA A 508 5.66 1.35 -25.55
CA ALA A 508 6.74 1.84 -26.41
C ALA A 508 8.06 1.12 -26.12
N VAL A 509 8.42 0.91 -24.86
CA VAL A 509 9.60 0.12 -24.47
C VAL A 509 9.48 -1.32 -24.98
N ALA A 510 8.34 -1.96 -24.79
CA ALA A 510 8.11 -3.32 -25.31
C ALA A 510 8.32 -3.41 -26.84
N LYS A 511 7.77 -2.48 -27.60
CA LYS A 511 7.93 -2.41 -29.07
C LYS A 511 9.39 -2.20 -29.48
N LEU A 512 10.13 -1.34 -28.79
CA LEU A 512 11.56 -1.14 -29.04
C LEU A 512 12.35 -2.43 -28.78
N ARG A 513 12.10 -3.11 -27.66
CA ARG A 513 12.74 -4.38 -27.34
C ARG A 513 12.37 -5.49 -28.35
N LEU A 514 11.12 -5.52 -28.86
CA LEU A 514 10.71 -6.43 -29.93
C LEU A 514 11.47 -6.19 -31.25
N SER A 515 11.91 -4.96 -31.53
CA SER A 515 12.74 -4.61 -32.68
C SER A 515 14.24 -4.87 -32.45
N GLY A 516 14.62 -5.45 -31.29
CA GLY A 516 16.01 -5.74 -30.92
C GLY A 516 16.78 -4.54 -30.36
N MET A 517 16.09 -3.45 -30.02
CA MET A 517 16.70 -2.24 -29.46
C MET A 517 16.61 -2.26 -27.93
N PRO A 518 17.74 -2.16 -27.20
CA PRO A 518 17.71 -2.02 -25.74
C PRO A 518 16.93 -0.77 -25.34
N ALA A 519 15.90 -0.94 -24.53
CA ALA A 519 14.99 0.12 -24.10
C ALA A 519 14.57 -0.08 -22.64
N ARG A 520 14.23 1.03 -21.98
CA ARG A 520 13.77 1.04 -20.58
C ARG A 520 12.78 2.15 -20.34
N LEU A 521 12.11 2.13 -19.22
CA LEU A 521 11.54 3.33 -18.63
C LEU A 521 12.64 4.12 -17.92
N SER A 522 12.69 5.41 -18.13
CA SER A 522 13.59 6.30 -17.40
C SER A 522 13.34 6.19 -15.89
N PRO A 523 14.34 5.86 -15.07
CA PRO A 523 14.15 5.79 -13.62
C PRO A 523 13.63 7.10 -13.02
N ALA A 524 14.06 8.24 -13.56
CA ALA A 524 13.68 9.55 -13.07
C ALA A 524 12.27 9.99 -13.50
N THR A 525 11.85 9.67 -14.73
CA THR A 525 10.64 10.27 -15.33
C THR A 525 9.57 9.27 -15.73
N GLY A 526 9.87 7.96 -15.75
CA GLY A 526 8.98 6.93 -16.29
C GLY A 526 8.80 7.00 -17.82
N ALA A 527 9.48 7.92 -18.53
CA ALA A 527 9.39 8.03 -19.97
C ALA A 527 10.15 6.89 -20.67
N ALA A 528 9.70 6.50 -21.86
CA ALA A 528 10.41 5.50 -22.66
C ALA A 528 11.76 6.04 -23.19
N GLU A 529 12.82 5.26 -22.95
CA GLU A 529 14.19 5.53 -23.40
C GLU A 529 14.73 4.34 -24.18
N TYR A 530 15.63 4.60 -25.13
CA TYR A 530 16.38 3.57 -25.86
C TYR A 530 17.88 3.86 -25.85
N MET A 531 18.69 2.80 -26.02
CA MET A 531 20.15 2.91 -26.05
C MET A 531 20.63 3.29 -27.44
N GLN A 532 21.37 4.39 -27.55
CA GLN A 532 22.04 4.80 -28.77
C GLN A 532 23.48 5.24 -28.46
N ASN A 533 24.47 4.64 -29.10
CA ASN A 533 25.90 4.95 -28.91
C ASN A 533 26.35 4.91 -27.42
N GLY A 534 25.84 3.94 -26.65
CA GLY A 534 26.17 3.78 -25.23
C GLY A 534 25.50 4.80 -24.29
N ARG A 535 24.49 5.55 -24.78
CA ARG A 535 23.73 6.51 -23.98
C ARG A 535 22.24 6.25 -24.06
N TRP A 536 21.53 6.49 -22.96
CA TRP A 536 20.08 6.46 -22.92
C TRP A 536 19.50 7.73 -23.55
N MET A 537 18.69 7.55 -24.57
CA MET A 537 18.04 8.62 -25.31
C MET A 537 16.54 8.53 -25.12
N PRO A 538 15.84 9.62 -24.77
CA PRO A 538 14.39 9.60 -24.67
C PRO A 538 13.78 9.30 -26.07
N LEU A 539 12.73 8.47 -26.10
CA LEU A 539 12.02 8.13 -27.34
C LEU A 539 11.40 9.38 -27.99
N ASN A 540 10.83 10.24 -27.18
CA ASN A 540 10.31 11.54 -27.61
C ASN A 540 11.31 12.61 -27.15
N ALA A 541 11.79 13.42 -28.10
CA ALA A 541 12.66 14.55 -27.78
C ALA A 541 11.89 15.53 -26.89
N VAL A 542 12.40 15.71 -25.65
CA VAL A 542 11.91 16.72 -24.72
C VAL A 542 13.06 17.68 -24.41
N PRO A 543 12.79 18.99 -24.26
CA PRO A 543 13.80 19.92 -23.79
C PRO A 543 14.38 19.45 -22.45
N MET A 544 15.70 19.44 -22.32
CA MET A 544 16.40 18.98 -21.13
C MET A 544 17.28 20.09 -20.56
N GLY A 545 17.37 20.17 -19.24
CA GLY A 545 18.34 20.95 -18.51
C GLY A 545 19.14 20.07 -17.55
N ARG A 546 20.22 20.57 -16.99
CA ARG A 546 21.11 19.83 -16.10
C ARG A 546 20.92 20.25 -14.66
N LEU A 547 20.71 19.27 -13.78
CA LEU A 547 20.58 19.48 -12.35
C LEU A 547 21.73 18.82 -11.59
N GLU A 548 22.33 19.57 -10.65
CA GLU A 548 23.36 19.12 -9.74
C GLU A 548 22.86 19.24 -8.30
N LEU A 549 22.84 18.14 -7.56
CA LEU A 549 22.43 18.10 -6.18
C LEU A 549 23.55 17.54 -5.31
N ALA A 550 23.80 18.21 -4.18
CA ALA A 550 24.73 17.76 -3.15
C ALA A 550 24.04 17.82 -1.77
N GLY A 551 24.43 16.96 -0.85
CA GLY A 551 23.93 16.90 0.52
C GLY A 551 24.42 15.65 1.21
N ASP A 552 24.68 15.74 2.50
CA ASP A 552 25.20 14.62 3.28
C ASP A 552 24.13 14.04 4.21
N GLY A 553 24.08 12.71 4.32
CA GLY A 553 23.18 12.00 5.22
C GLY A 553 21.68 12.17 4.91
N LEU A 554 21.35 12.45 3.65
CA LEU A 554 20.00 12.59 3.17
C LEU A 554 19.62 11.39 2.28
N LYS A 555 18.43 10.82 2.51
CA LYS A 555 17.91 9.70 1.73
C LYS A 555 16.66 10.16 0.98
N GLN A 556 16.60 9.85 -0.31
CA GLN A 556 15.46 10.19 -1.14
C GLN A 556 14.19 9.46 -0.66
N GLY A 557 13.04 10.14 -0.66
CA GLY A 557 11.77 9.59 -0.17
C GLY A 557 11.61 9.59 1.35
N GLU A 558 12.68 9.83 2.12
CA GLU A 558 12.62 9.98 3.58
C GLU A 558 12.88 11.42 4.02
N SER A 559 13.98 12.00 3.56
CA SER A 559 14.43 13.32 3.99
C SER A 559 14.56 14.34 2.87
N TRP A 560 14.50 13.91 1.63
CA TRP A 560 14.44 14.82 0.49
C TRP A 560 13.71 14.19 -0.70
N ALA A 561 13.14 15.01 -1.55
CA ALA A 561 12.58 14.63 -2.84
C ALA A 561 12.67 15.77 -3.84
N LEU A 562 12.79 15.41 -5.12
CA LEU A 562 12.56 16.30 -6.25
C LEU A 562 11.24 15.91 -6.89
N THR A 563 10.36 16.88 -7.08
CA THR A 563 9.07 16.69 -7.74
C THR A 563 8.92 17.63 -8.93
N ARG A 564 8.31 17.15 -10.01
CA ARG A 564 7.95 17.96 -11.17
C ARG A 564 6.49 18.38 -11.03
N LEU A 565 6.24 19.68 -11.12
CA LEU A 565 4.87 20.22 -11.16
C LEU A 565 4.30 20.06 -12.57
N LYS A 566 3.15 19.40 -12.67
CA LYS A 566 2.41 19.20 -13.90
C LYS A 566 0.92 19.15 -13.60
N ASP A 567 0.13 19.95 -14.27
CA ASP A 567 -1.33 20.02 -14.13
C ASP A 567 -1.80 20.25 -12.66
N GLY A 568 -0.95 20.89 -11.83
CA GLY A 568 -1.20 21.12 -10.39
C GLY A 568 -0.72 20.00 -9.47
N GLU A 569 -0.30 18.86 -10.00
CA GLU A 569 0.23 17.72 -9.25
C GLU A 569 1.75 17.77 -9.16
N TYR A 570 2.30 17.45 -7.97
CA TYR A 570 3.72 17.29 -7.75
C TYR A 570 4.14 15.83 -7.96
N LEU A 571 4.62 15.50 -9.15
CA LEU A 571 5.06 14.16 -9.54
C LEU A 571 6.51 13.90 -9.07
N PRO A 572 6.76 12.95 -8.16
CA PRO A 572 8.11 12.67 -7.69
C PRO A 572 8.96 12.00 -8.78
N LEU A 573 10.24 12.42 -8.84
CA LEU A 573 11.25 11.81 -9.68
C LEU A 573 12.15 10.90 -8.85
N ASN A 574 12.50 9.74 -9.37
CA ASN A 574 13.49 8.86 -8.76
C ASN A 574 14.89 9.28 -9.22
N MET A 575 15.60 9.99 -8.36
CA MET A 575 16.89 10.61 -8.68
C MET A 575 18.10 9.77 -8.26
N GLY A 576 17.93 8.85 -7.29
CA GLY A 576 19.01 8.08 -6.70
C GLY A 576 19.71 8.78 -5.53
N GLU A 577 20.96 8.36 -5.25
CA GLU A 577 21.73 8.84 -4.11
C GLU A 577 22.48 10.15 -4.40
N LEU A 578 22.65 10.96 -3.36
CA LEU A 578 23.47 12.17 -3.40
C LEU A 578 24.98 11.85 -3.18
N PRO A 579 25.91 12.61 -3.77
CA PRO A 579 25.72 13.71 -4.73
C PRO A 579 25.37 13.18 -6.13
N LEU A 580 24.60 13.94 -6.88
CA LEU A 580 24.21 13.56 -8.25
C LEU A 580 24.32 14.73 -9.23
N CYS A 581 24.51 14.39 -10.51
CA CYS A 581 24.50 15.31 -11.63
C CYS A 581 23.83 14.61 -12.81
N MET A 582 22.67 15.08 -13.26
CA MET A 582 21.92 14.45 -14.35
C MET A 582 21.11 15.44 -15.16
N ASP A 583 20.77 15.03 -16.37
CA ASP A 583 19.86 15.78 -17.23
C ASP A 583 18.40 15.36 -16.92
N ILE A 584 17.55 16.35 -16.70
CA ILE A 584 16.10 16.17 -16.47
C ILE A 584 15.29 17.06 -17.42
N PRO A 585 14.03 16.73 -17.71
CA PRO A 585 13.17 17.54 -18.58
C PRO A 585 13.09 18.98 -18.10
N ALA A 586 13.11 19.93 -19.02
CA ALA A 586 12.79 21.33 -18.71
C ALA A 586 11.38 21.43 -18.13
N GLY A 587 11.17 22.32 -17.16
CA GLY A 587 9.88 22.47 -16.49
C GLY A 587 9.97 23.05 -15.09
N LYS A 588 8.86 23.00 -14.37
CA LYS A 588 8.71 23.51 -13.01
C LYS A 588 8.90 22.40 -11.99
N TYR A 589 9.65 22.71 -10.95
CA TYR A 589 10.09 21.75 -9.96
C TYR A 589 9.95 22.27 -8.53
N ALA A 590 9.74 21.37 -7.59
CA ALA A 590 9.96 21.61 -6.17
C ALA A 590 10.97 20.60 -5.62
N LEU A 591 12.04 21.11 -5.04
CA LEU A 591 13.06 20.37 -4.32
C LEU A 591 12.81 20.55 -2.83
N MET A 592 12.46 19.48 -2.14
CA MET A 592 12.07 19.51 -0.74
C MET A 592 13.09 18.77 0.12
N VAL A 593 13.36 19.32 1.29
CA VAL A 593 14.09 18.64 2.37
C VAL A 593 13.22 18.69 3.62
N THR A 594 13.02 17.54 4.25
CA THR A 594 12.12 17.42 5.39
C THR A 594 12.83 16.83 6.61
N ASN A 595 12.24 17.10 7.77
CA ASN A 595 12.60 16.46 9.03
C ASN A 595 11.30 16.23 9.84
N ARG A 596 10.90 14.95 9.96
CA ARG A 596 9.72 14.57 10.73
C ARG A 596 10.03 14.58 12.21
N LEU A 597 9.16 15.22 12.96
CA LEU A 597 9.24 15.30 14.42
C LEU A 597 8.42 14.14 15.04
N PRO A 598 8.72 13.73 16.27
CA PRO A 598 7.98 12.67 16.97
C PRO A 598 6.49 12.99 17.23
N SER A 599 6.11 14.27 17.21
CA SER A 599 4.70 14.68 17.22
C SER A 599 3.94 14.25 15.96
N GLY A 600 4.68 13.87 14.91
CA GLY A 600 4.19 13.64 13.56
C GLY A 600 4.29 14.87 12.65
N ASP A 601 4.55 16.06 13.21
CA ASP A 601 4.75 17.28 12.43
C ASP A 601 6.00 17.15 11.55
N GLN A 602 6.00 17.82 10.40
CA GLN A 602 7.19 17.88 9.53
C GLN A 602 7.71 19.32 9.41
N GLN A 603 8.96 19.51 9.77
CA GLN A 603 9.71 20.69 9.34
C GLN A 603 10.12 20.50 7.89
N TYR A 604 9.99 21.53 7.06
CA TYR A 604 10.40 21.46 5.67
C TYR A 604 11.09 22.73 5.19
N VAL A 605 11.93 22.55 4.18
CA VAL A 605 12.46 23.59 3.29
C VAL A 605 12.14 23.16 1.87
N ALA A 606 11.40 23.98 1.13
CA ALA A 606 11.07 23.77 -0.26
C ALA A 606 11.74 24.84 -1.12
N ASN A 607 12.42 24.43 -2.18
CA ASN A 607 12.93 25.32 -3.21
C ASN A 607 12.18 25.07 -4.51
N ARG A 608 11.41 26.06 -4.99
CA ARG A 608 10.69 26.00 -6.23
C ARG A 608 11.47 26.71 -7.31
N PHE A 609 11.68 26.05 -8.45
CA PHE A 609 12.44 26.58 -9.56
C PHE A 609 11.89 26.12 -10.90
N GLU A 610 12.21 26.87 -11.94
CA GLU A 610 11.97 26.48 -13.32
C GLU A 610 13.34 26.19 -13.97
N LEU A 611 13.45 25.03 -14.61
CA LEU A 611 14.64 24.61 -15.33
C LEU A 611 14.38 24.79 -16.83
N ALA A 612 15.13 25.66 -17.48
CA ALA A 612 15.02 25.88 -18.93
C ALA A 612 15.85 24.85 -19.73
N GLU A 613 15.59 24.77 -21.04
CA GLU A 613 16.37 23.95 -21.96
C GLU A 613 17.85 24.41 -21.98
N GLY A 614 18.77 23.47 -21.79
CA GLY A 614 20.22 23.72 -21.75
C GLY A 614 20.72 24.43 -20.50
N GLU A 615 19.85 24.82 -19.60
CA GLU A 615 20.21 25.45 -18.33
C GLU A 615 20.86 24.46 -17.40
N ARG A 616 21.77 24.96 -16.53
CA ARG A 616 22.43 24.19 -15.46
C ARG A 616 22.14 24.85 -14.12
N LEU A 617 21.52 24.11 -13.21
CA LEU A 617 21.24 24.54 -11.86
C LEU A 617 21.89 23.60 -10.85
N GLY A 618 22.36 24.16 -9.72
CA GLY A 618 22.98 23.40 -8.64
C GLY A 618 22.44 23.81 -7.28
N PHE A 619 22.14 22.81 -6.43
CA PHE A 619 21.65 23.06 -5.08
C PHE A 619 22.39 22.18 -4.06
N THR A 620 22.66 22.77 -2.89
CA THR A 620 23.14 22.03 -1.72
C THR A 620 22.01 21.88 -0.72
N LEU A 621 21.69 20.64 -0.37
CA LEU A 621 20.61 20.28 0.52
C LEU A 621 21.10 20.20 1.96
N ALA A 622 20.33 20.74 2.88
CA ALA A 622 20.59 20.63 4.30
C ALA A 622 19.29 20.34 5.06
N ARG A 623 19.32 19.36 5.96
CA ARG A 623 18.16 19.02 6.78
C ARG A 623 17.81 20.17 7.73
N PRO A 624 16.53 20.53 7.89
CA PRO A 624 16.10 21.43 8.95
C PRO A 624 16.54 20.89 10.32
N LYS A 625 17.10 21.76 11.17
CA LYS A 625 17.56 21.35 12.50
C LYS A 625 16.38 21.18 13.44
N ALA A 626 16.36 20.07 14.19
CA ALA A 626 15.46 19.84 15.32
C ALA A 626 16.28 19.78 16.61
N GLU A 627 15.77 20.35 17.65
CA GLU A 627 16.31 20.24 19.02
C GLU A 627 15.88 18.88 19.61
N LEU A 628 16.53 17.79 19.18
CA LEU A 628 16.17 16.43 19.61
C LEU A 628 16.40 16.17 21.09
N SER A 629 17.25 16.97 21.74
CA SER A 629 17.48 16.88 23.18
C SER A 629 16.21 17.15 24.01
N GLU A 630 15.25 17.93 23.50
CA GLU A 630 13.97 18.19 24.15
C GLU A 630 13.05 16.97 24.24
N LEU A 631 13.33 15.92 23.44
CA LEU A 631 12.58 14.67 23.47
C LEU A 631 13.05 13.71 24.55
N LEU A 632 14.24 13.93 25.08
CA LEU A 632 14.82 13.10 26.13
C LEU A 632 14.26 13.53 27.48
N GLY A 633 13.48 12.63 28.08
CA GLY A 633 12.96 12.79 29.43
C GLY A 633 13.71 11.91 30.44
N HIS A 634 13.11 11.80 31.61
CA HIS A 634 13.51 10.86 32.65
C HIS A 634 12.26 10.19 33.20
N THR A 635 12.12 8.90 32.97
CA THR A 635 11.01 8.11 33.48
C THR A 635 11.56 6.84 34.13
N ALA A 636 11.29 6.63 35.41
CA ALA A 636 11.69 5.42 36.11
C ALA A 636 10.75 4.27 35.75
N LEU A 637 11.31 3.22 35.15
CA LEU A 637 10.57 1.97 34.90
C LEU A 637 10.58 1.06 36.13
N CYS A 638 9.54 0.24 36.25
CA CYS A 638 9.47 -0.79 37.31
C CYS A 638 10.41 -1.95 37.02
N ASP A 639 10.82 -2.68 38.05
CA ASP A 639 11.61 -3.91 37.92
C ASP A 639 10.85 -4.93 37.03
N ALA A 640 11.57 -5.54 36.10
CA ALA A 640 11.01 -6.52 35.17
C ALA A 640 12.04 -7.59 34.81
N ILE A 641 11.54 -8.81 34.60
CA ILE A 641 12.34 -9.99 34.23
C ILE A 641 11.86 -10.49 32.88
N VAL A 642 12.80 -10.80 32.01
CA VAL A 642 12.58 -11.47 30.72
C VAL A 642 13.37 -12.76 30.68
N TYR A 643 13.03 -13.67 29.78
CA TYR A 643 13.61 -15.01 29.76
C TYR A 643 14.33 -15.27 28.43
N ASP A 644 15.43 -16.00 28.46
CA ASP A 644 16.03 -16.48 27.21
C ASP A 644 15.23 -17.69 26.64
N LYS A 645 15.63 -18.16 25.47
CA LYS A 645 15.01 -19.33 24.81
C LYS A 645 15.11 -20.65 25.61
N HIS A 646 15.93 -20.70 26.68
CA HIS A 646 16.09 -21.85 27.57
C HIS A 646 15.32 -21.68 28.88
N GLY A 647 14.61 -20.57 29.07
CA GLY A 647 13.85 -20.25 30.27
C GLY A 647 14.71 -19.69 31.42
N GLN A 648 15.93 -19.26 31.14
CA GLN A 648 16.76 -18.55 32.12
C GLN A 648 16.28 -17.13 32.28
N ALA A 649 16.09 -16.66 33.51
CA ALA A 649 15.60 -15.34 33.87
C ALA A 649 16.70 -14.28 33.80
N PHE A 650 16.40 -13.14 33.22
CA PHE A 650 17.26 -11.96 33.08
C PHE A 650 16.53 -10.71 33.55
N PRO A 651 16.94 -10.05 34.66
CA PRO A 651 16.45 -8.72 35.00
C PRO A 651 16.79 -7.71 33.92
N LEU A 652 15.85 -6.87 33.49
CA LEU A 652 16.10 -5.82 32.51
C LEU A 652 17.24 -4.88 32.92
N ALA A 653 17.42 -4.67 34.24
CA ALA A 653 18.54 -3.93 34.77
C ALA A 653 19.92 -4.49 34.33
N SER A 654 20.04 -5.82 34.24
CA SER A 654 21.29 -6.45 33.80
C SER A 654 21.55 -6.29 32.29
N LEU A 655 20.49 -6.13 31.52
CA LEU A 655 20.56 -5.93 30.07
C LEU A 655 20.85 -4.50 29.67
N CYS A 656 20.62 -3.54 30.59
CA CYS A 656 20.86 -2.10 30.39
C CYS A 656 22.13 -1.61 31.10
N ALA A 657 22.96 -2.51 31.61
CA ALA A 657 24.15 -2.13 32.38
C ALA A 657 25.23 -1.48 31.49
N GLY A 658 25.65 -0.26 31.81
CA GLY A 658 26.87 0.39 31.35
C GLY A 658 26.79 1.30 30.14
N ASN A 659 25.82 1.15 29.22
CA ASN A 659 25.63 1.99 28.02
C ASN A 659 24.15 2.21 27.74
N ALA A 660 23.85 3.14 26.84
CA ALA A 660 22.50 3.30 26.30
C ALA A 660 21.99 1.96 25.73
N ALA A 661 20.73 1.62 26.03
CA ALA A 661 20.10 0.39 25.53
C ALA A 661 18.72 0.66 24.96
N LEU A 662 18.42 0.09 23.80
CA LEU A 662 17.06 0.00 23.26
C LEU A 662 16.44 -1.33 23.69
N ILE A 663 15.35 -1.28 24.44
CA ILE A 663 14.50 -2.44 24.72
C ILE A 663 13.29 -2.35 23.79
N ALA A 664 13.14 -3.33 22.90
CA ALA A 664 12.08 -3.38 21.93
C ALA A 664 11.18 -4.60 22.15
N PHE A 665 9.99 -4.38 22.71
CA PHE A 665 8.94 -5.40 22.74
C PHE A 665 8.25 -5.44 21.38
N LEU A 666 8.26 -6.59 20.74
CA LEU A 666 7.77 -6.77 19.36
C LEU A 666 6.66 -7.82 19.32
N GLN A 667 5.77 -7.67 18.36
CA GLN A 667 4.79 -8.70 17.99
C GLN A 667 4.94 -9.01 16.49
N PRO A 668 5.89 -9.88 16.09
CA PRO A 668 6.11 -10.27 14.71
C PRO A 668 4.82 -10.80 14.06
N GLY A 669 4.61 -10.42 12.79
CA GLY A 669 3.38 -10.71 12.04
C GLY A 669 2.30 -9.63 12.12
N GLY A 670 2.44 -8.64 13.03
CA GLY A 670 1.62 -7.43 13.01
C GLY A 670 2.30 -6.33 12.21
N GLU A 671 1.58 -5.67 11.32
CA GLU A 671 2.11 -4.67 10.38
C GLU A 671 3.02 -3.62 11.04
N PRO A 672 2.69 -3.01 12.21
CA PRO A 672 3.58 -2.04 12.85
C PRO A 672 4.94 -2.60 13.26
N THR A 673 4.97 -3.85 13.72
CA THR A 673 6.24 -4.54 14.07
C THR A 673 7.05 -4.89 12.83
N GLU A 674 6.40 -5.31 11.75
CA GLU A 674 7.08 -5.64 10.48
C GLU A 674 7.76 -4.39 9.87
N HIS A 675 7.12 -3.22 9.94
CA HIS A 675 7.76 -1.95 9.54
C HIS A 675 9.00 -1.67 10.37
N PHE A 676 8.91 -1.77 11.70
CA PHE A 676 10.06 -1.58 12.59
C PHE A 676 11.19 -2.58 12.31
N LEU A 677 10.86 -3.85 12.06
CA LEU A 677 11.85 -4.88 11.73
C LEU A 677 12.55 -4.62 10.38
N ASN A 678 11.85 -4.09 9.38
CA ASN A 678 12.45 -3.70 8.12
C ASN A 678 13.40 -2.50 8.29
N GLU A 679 13.00 -1.48 9.04
CA GLU A 679 13.90 -0.36 9.39
C GLU A 679 15.13 -0.85 10.17
N LEU A 680 14.91 -1.74 11.13
CA LEU A 680 15.98 -2.31 11.94
C LEU A 680 16.95 -3.15 11.08
N TYR A 681 16.44 -3.91 10.11
CA TYR A 681 17.27 -4.67 9.17
C TYR A 681 18.24 -3.78 8.40
N ASP A 682 17.80 -2.60 7.97
CA ASP A 682 18.60 -1.68 7.19
C ASP A 682 19.58 -0.85 8.05
N ALA A 683 19.24 -0.58 9.31
CA ALA A 683 19.97 0.35 10.17
C ALA A 683 20.63 -0.29 11.39
N TYR A 684 20.54 -1.61 11.58
CA TYR A 684 21.03 -2.30 12.78
C TYR A 684 22.49 -2.02 13.12
N GLU A 685 23.39 -2.02 12.14
CA GLU A 685 24.81 -1.76 12.37
C GLU A 685 25.04 -0.34 12.91
N ARG A 686 24.30 0.64 12.42
CA ARG A 686 24.38 2.04 12.90
C ARG A 686 23.78 2.17 14.30
N LEU A 687 22.66 1.49 14.56
CA LEU A 687 22.00 1.49 15.87
C LEU A 687 22.86 0.80 16.94
N SER A 688 23.39 -0.38 16.62
CA SER A 688 24.24 -1.15 17.54
C SER A 688 25.59 -0.49 17.86
N ALA A 689 26.04 0.44 17.01
CA ALA A 689 27.22 1.26 17.29
C ALA A 689 26.98 2.34 18.37
N VAL A 690 25.74 2.74 18.62
CA VAL A 690 25.38 3.81 19.58
C VAL A 690 24.64 3.30 20.82
N CYS A 691 23.96 2.16 20.74
CA CYS A 691 23.30 1.55 21.89
C CYS A 691 23.20 0.03 21.76
N ARG A 692 23.05 -0.66 22.89
CA ARG A 692 22.73 -2.09 22.92
C ARG A 692 21.28 -2.28 22.46
N VAL A 693 21.04 -3.30 21.62
CA VAL A 693 19.66 -3.61 21.13
C VAL A 693 19.20 -4.91 21.78
N VAL A 694 18.10 -4.83 22.54
CA VAL A 694 17.47 -5.94 23.25
C VAL A 694 16.08 -6.15 22.65
N ILE A 695 15.83 -7.27 22.01
CA ILE A 695 14.53 -7.65 21.44
C ILE A 695 13.79 -8.53 22.44
N VAL A 696 12.54 -8.22 22.72
CA VAL A 696 11.67 -9.02 23.59
C VAL A 696 10.45 -9.46 22.79
N LEU A 697 10.26 -10.76 22.68
CA LEU A 697 9.17 -11.40 21.96
C LEU A 697 8.11 -11.92 22.93
N PRO A 698 6.86 -12.09 22.53
CA PRO A 698 5.83 -12.71 23.35
C PRO A 698 6.14 -14.20 23.58
N SER A 699 5.67 -14.75 24.70
CA SER A 699 5.86 -16.17 25.08
C SER A 699 5.31 -17.17 24.06
N SER A 700 4.37 -16.74 23.26
CA SER A 700 3.73 -17.54 22.21
C SER A 700 4.64 -17.91 21.05
N GLY A 701 5.88 -17.41 21.05
CA GLY A 701 6.77 -17.52 19.90
C GLY A 701 6.12 -16.89 18.65
N SER A 702 6.82 -16.08 17.93
CA SER A 702 6.27 -15.60 16.67
C SER A 702 7.37 -15.67 15.63
N SER A 703 7.03 -16.25 14.51
CA SER A 703 7.83 -16.20 13.30
C SER A 703 7.16 -15.24 12.34
N SER A 704 7.89 -14.26 11.86
CA SER A 704 7.53 -13.50 10.68
C SER A 704 8.68 -13.59 9.69
N LEU A 705 8.39 -13.33 8.42
CA LEU A 705 9.43 -13.32 7.38
C LEU A 705 10.46 -12.22 7.64
N ALA A 706 10.02 -11.03 8.09
CA ALA A 706 10.92 -9.93 8.42
C ALA A 706 11.80 -10.26 9.62
N TYR A 707 11.24 -10.86 10.70
CA TYR A 707 12.01 -11.29 11.84
C TYR A 707 13.01 -12.41 11.49
N ALA A 708 12.58 -13.42 10.72
CA ALA A 708 13.47 -14.49 10.26
C ALA A 708 14.63 -13.95 9.43
N ARG A 709 14.34 -13.09 8.45
CA ARG A 709 15.35 -12.43 7.62
C ARG A 709 16.33 -11.60 8.44
N PHE A 710 15.83 -10.88 9.46
CA PHE A 710 16.66 -10.10 10.37
C PHE A 710 17.56 -11.01 11.22
N ALA A 711 17.02 -12.07 11.81
CA ALA A 711 17.75 -13.02 12.64
C ALA A 711 18.80 -13.81 11.83
N ASP A 712 18.51 -14.18 10.59
CA ASP A 712 19.46 -14.86 9.69
C ASP A 712 20.66 -13.96 9.35
N LYS A 713 20.44 -12.67 9.11
CA LYS A 713 21.53 -11.74 8.78
C LYS A 713 22.41 -11.43 10.00
N TYR A 714 21.79 -11.20 11.14
CA TYR A 714 22.47 -10.65 12.32
C TYR A 714 22.66 -11.64 13.48
N GLY A 715 22.33 -12.86 13.35
CA GLY A 715 22.51 -14.11 14.14
C GLY A 715 22.91 -14.11 15.62
N ARG A 716 23.31 -12.97 16.22
CA ARG A 716 23.71 -12.81 17.63
C ARG A 716 23.02 -11.61 18.28
N ILE A 717 21.70 -11.58 18.20
CA ILE A 717 20.92 -10.49 18.79
C ILE A 717 20.48 -10.95 20.17
N ASP A 718 20.57 -10.07 21.17
CA ASP A 718 20.00 -10.27 22.49
C ASP A 718 18.48 -10.37 22.37
N THR A 719 17.97 -11.61 22.25
CA THR A 719 16.54 -11.89 22.11
C THR A 719 16.04 -12.62 23.33
N TYR A 720 14.96 -12.11 23.92
CA TYR A 720 14.33 -12.62 25.14
C TYR A 720 12.83 -12.82 24.93
N ILE A 721 12.18 -13.45 25.90
CA ILE A 721 10.75 -13.77 25.90
C ILE A 721 10.09 -13.07 27.08
N ASP A 722 9.00 -12.38 26.82
CA ASP A 722 8.09 -11.82 27.82
C ASP A 722 7.08 -12.89 28.25
N ALA A 723 7.47 -13.73 29.20
CA ALA A 723 6.63 -14.80 29.71
C ALA A 723 5.61 -14.30 30.76
N ASP A 724 5.93 -13.20 31.45
CA ASP A 724 5.17 -12.69 32.60
C ASP A 724 4.36 -11.40 32.21
N GLU A 725 4.23 -11.09 30.93
CA GLU A 725 3.54 -9.89 30.40
C GLU A 725 4.05 -8.58 31.02
N VAL A 726 5.38 -8.50 31.27
CA VAL A 726 6.01 -7.32 31.90
C VAL A 726 5.91 -6.05 31.03
N GLN A 727 5.61 -6.18 29.75
CA GLN A 727 5.36 -5.05 28.88
C GLN A 727 4.19 -4.17 29.37
N GLU A 728 3.15 -4.74 30.02
CA GLU A 728 2.01 -3.96 30.51
C GLU A 728 2.41 -2.92 31.59
N PRO A 729 3.03 -3.31 32.74
CA PRO A 729 3.45 -2.33 33.73
C PRO A 729 4.52 -1.36 33.21
N LEU A 730 5.42 -1.79 32.31
CA LEU A 730 6.42 -0.92 31.71
C LEU A 730 5.79 0.14 30.80
N ALA A 731 4.82 -0.25 29.96
CA ALA A 731 4.09 0.69 29.10
C ALA A 731 3.38 1.76 29.96
N ARG A 732 2.64 1.33 31.00
CA ARG A 732 1.94 2.25 31.92
C ARG A 732 2.89 3.20 32.62
N ALA A 733 4.05 2.73 33.09
CA ALA A 733 5.07 3.56 33.71
C ALA A 733 5.61 4.63 32.77
N ALA A 734 5.69 4.33 31.47
CA ALA A 734 6.13 5.26 30.44
C ALA A 734 4.98 6.05 29.77
N PHE A 735 3.77 6.03 30.33
CA PHE A 735 2.57 6.69 29.78
C PHE A 735 2.25 6.24 28.34
N LYS A 736 2.44 4.94 28.06
CA LYS A 736 2.10 4.29 26.80
C LYS A 736 0.97 3.29 26.98
N GLU A 737 0.24 2.99 25.90
CA GLU A 737 -0.82 1.98 25.96
C GLU A 737 -0.22 0.57 25.89
N PRO A 738 -0.57 -0.32 26.83
CA PRO A 738 -0.16 -1.71 26.79
C PRO A 738 -0.70 -2.41 25.52
N GLY A 739 0.17 -3.20 24.88
CA GLY A 739 -0.21 -3.95 23.67
C GLY A 739 -0.13 -3.19 22.38
N ASP A 740 0.24 -1.91 22.39
CA ASP A 740 0.57 -1.15 21.18
C ASP A 740 2.03 -1.44 20.79
N TYR A 741 2.22 -2.40 19.89
CA TYR A 741 3.55 -2.80 19.40
C TYR A 741 3.92 -2.08 18.10
N PRO A 742 5.25 -1.86 17.82
CA PRO A 742 6.37 -2.09 18.74
C PRO A 742 6.34 -1.16 19.95
N LEU A 743 6.69 -1.67 21.13
CA LEU A 743 6.85 -0.85 22.32
C LEU A 743 8.34 -0.69 22.61
N LEU A 744 8.83 0.54 22.49
CA LEU A 744 10.25 0.87 22.46
C LEU A 744 10.63 1.71 23.68
N PHE A 745 11.69 1.32 24.39
CA PHE A 745 12.27 2.07 25.50
C PHE A 745 13.76 2.30 25.24
N LEU A 746 14.16 3.56 25.09
CA LEU A 746 15.57 3.95 25.02
C LEU A 746 16.03 4.31 26.44
N MET A 747 16.92 3.47 26.97
CA MET A 747 17.42 3.54 28.34
C MET A 747 18.76 4.29 28.40
N GLY A 748 18.92 5.21 29.34
CA GLY A 748 20.23 5.78 29.73
C GLY A 748 20.92 5.01 30.86
N GLY A 749 20.41 3.82 31.18
CA GLY A 749 20.75 2.98 32.30
C GLY A 749 19.48 2.69 33.13
N TYR A 750 19.28 1.43 33.53
CA TYR A 750 18.06 1.06 34.23
C TYR A 750 18.06 1.64 35.66
N PRO A 751 16.93 2.17 36.18
CA PRO A 751 15.59 2.20 35.57
C PRO A 751 15.28 3.44 34.71
N ASP A 752 16.23 4.27 34.36
CA ASP A 752 16.04 5.57 33.69
C ASP A 752 15.74 5.41 32.20
N CYS A 753 14.45 5.46 31.84
CA CYS A 753 14.00 5.54 30.46
C CYS A 753 14.07 7.00 29.97
N ARG A 754 14.87 7.23 28.95
CA ARG A 754 15.11 8.55 28.35
C ARG A 754 14.11 8.89 27.24
N PHE A 755 13.61 7.87 26.54
CA PHE A 755 12.59 8.02 25.53
C PHE A 755 11.76 6.74 25.40
N ALA A 756 10.45 6.87 25.22
CA ALA A 756 9.57 5.74 24.98
C ALA A 756 8.64 6.01 23.80
N SER A 757 8.41 5.00 22.97
CA SER A 757 7.45 5.03 21.85
C SER A 757 6.65 3.73 21.85
N ALA A 758 5.40 3.80 21.37
CA ALA A 758 4.52 2.65 21.22
C ALA A 758 3.66 2.78 19.95
N GLY A 759 3.37 1.64 19.34
CA GLY A 759 2.51 1.54 18.16
C GLY A 759 3.19 1.95 16.85
N TYR A 760 2.35 2.13 15.85
CA TYR A 760 2.78 2.38 14.47
C TYR A 760 3.48 3.74 14.30
N SER A 761 4.76 3.72 13.96
CA SER A 761 5.56 4.90 13.69
C SER A 761 6.72 4.55 12.75
N VAL A 762 6.70 5.08 11.55
CA VAL A 762 7.77 4.91 10.55
C VAL A 762 8.90 5.91 10.83
N GLY A 763 10.16 5.47 10.68
CA GLY A 763 11.36 6.26 10.99
C GLY A 763 11.82 6.16 12.45
N SER A 764 11.23 5.23 13.23
CA SER A 764 11.55 5.05 14.66
C SER A 764 13.00 4.67 14.91
N VAL A 765 13.60 3.80 14.10
CA VAL A 765 14.99 3.35 14.26
C VAL A 765 15.96 4.52 14.02
N GLU A 766 15.75 5.32 13.01
CA GLU A 766 16.58 6.50 12.72
C GLU A 766 16.49 7.57 13.82
N LEU A 767 15.29 7.77 14.37
CA LEU A 767 15.10 8.65 15.53
C LEU A 767 15.87 8.14 16.74
N ILE A 768 15.76 6.84 17.05
CA ILE A 768 16.46 6.22 18.20
C ILE A 768 17.98 6.34 18.05
N ILE A 769 18.53 6.14 16.85
CA ILE A 769 19.97 6.32 16.59
C ILE A 769 20.41 7.73 16.99
N LYS A 770 19.66 8.75 16.58
CA LYS A 770 19.96 10.15 16.90
C LYS A 770 19.82 10.46 18.39
N LEU A 771 18.79 9.92 19.04
CA LEU A 771 18.57 10.13 20.48
C LEU A 771 19.61 9.38 21.32
N ALA A 772 19.97 8.15 20.95
CA ALA A 772 20.99 7.37 21.66
C ALA A 772 22.38 8.03 21.59
N ALA A 773 22.69 8.73 20.52
CA ALA A 773 23.93 9.49 20.39
C ALA A 773 23.98 10.75 21.31
N LEU A 774 22.85 11.14 21.94
CA LEU A 774 22.76 12.26 22.87
C LEU A 774 22.74 11.80 24.34
N ILE A 775 22.65 10.51 24.62
CA ILE A 775 22.66 9.91 25.97
C ILE A 775 24.08 9.49 26.35
#